data_b2c3b7a8c4805578f4c75fd2e16d33a3
#
_entry.id   b2c3b7a8c4805578f4c75fd2e16d33a3
#
_cell.length_a   1.000
_cell.length_b   1.000
_cell.length_c   1.000
_cell.angle_alpha   90.00
_cell.angle_beta   90.00
_cell.angle_gamma   90.00
#
_symmetry.space_group_name_H-M   'P 1'
#
loop_
_entity.id
_entity.type
_entity.pdbx_description
1 polymer ?
#
loop_
_entity_poly.entity_id
_entity_poly.type
_entity_poly.pdbx_seq_one_letter_code
_entity_poly.pdbx_strand_id
1 'polypeptide(L)'
;MSVRAICEHVFVRWSNLETDVEERARLPGYRDGAVVRHFDAPDAVETRFYEVRAKSILNHVPPASQMPFRWTINPYRGCTHSCVYCVWGETAVLTADGRHKAIADLEVGEAIYGTELGASGYRRYARTTVLDKWITVKPAYRVTLESGTELILSGDHRLLSDQGWKHTVNSARGQPDRPHLTTRNRLVGTAAFAPQPEHEADYRRGYLCGIVRRDGLLRSYSYRDASGRRHKTHDFRPALADLEALRRAREFLAALEVPTGERVLQRAVGTRREITSIRAGPTASFERTSHLIDWPALPSLQWCRGFLAGIFDAEGCRSDYALRIANTEPQIAAWTEACARRLGFDTCVEDQRQSNGLKYIRIRGGLSEHLRFFHLTDPAITRKRDIEGQMVKTFADLRVAEIEPLGRAVPLYDITTGTGDFIANGVVSHNCFARPTHKYLDFNAGRDFEREIVVKVNAPELLRAELARPKWTREHVALGTNTDPYQWVEGRYKLMPGIWEAMRDAANPCSVLTKSPLLLRDLPLMKEIAERTEFSAALSVPTLDERAWRATEPHTPNPKARLEAVAELTRSGIRTGVLIAPLMPGINDAPEQVAKILELASEAGAAYVTGIALHLRADVKGLFFDWLRNHRPDLVDRYRKLYQRGAYAPPDERKRLSELVKGPDLTPAGRMRGRYGPRTPEQEDANPARNETVWTADQGRLF
;
A
#
# COMPACT_ATOMS: atom_id res chain seq x y z
N MET A 1 21.62 -6.16 38.03
CA MET A 1 22.59 -5.49 37.17
C MET A 1 22.35 -3.98 37.28
N SER A 2 23.39 -3.22 37.62
CA SER A 2 23.30 -1.78 37.83
C SER A 2 22.90 -1.05 36.56
N VAL A 3 22.10 0.01 36.65
CA VAL A 3 21.74 0.94 35.55
C VAL A 3 22.98 1.43 34.79
N ARG A 4 24.13 1.51 35.44
CA ARG A 4 25.42 1.80 34.85
C ARG A 4 25.83 0.78 33.79
N ALA A 5 25.58 -0.50 34.04
CA ALA A 5 25.93 -1.58 33.09
C ALA A 5 25.04 -1.57 31.82
N ILE A 6 23.78 -1.13 31.95
CA ILE A 6 22.87 -0.99 30.80
C ILE A 6 23.27 0.20 29.93
N CYS A 7 23.64 1.33 30.56
CA CYS A 7 24.17 2.49 29.84
C CYS A 7 25.53 2.21 29.17
N GLU A 8 26.43 1.52 29.85
CA GLU A 8 27.74 1.15 29.30
C GLU A 8 27.63 0.18 28.11
N HIS A 9 26.70 -0.76 28.13
CA HIS A 9 26.47 -1.68 27.01
C HIS A 9 25.86 -0.99 25.77
N VAL A 10 25.02 0.01 25.97
CA VAL A 10 24.48 0.82 24.84
C VAL A 10 25.55 1.76 24.31
N PHE A 11 26.44 2.30 25.15
CA PHE A 11 27.54 3.19 24.74
C PHE A 11 28.63 2.49 23.93
N VAL A 12 29.00 1.26 24.32
CA VAL A 12 30.12 0.51 23.68
C VAL A 12 29.77 0.07 22.27
N ARG A 13 28.48 -0.16 21.97
CA ARG A 13 28.06 -0.72 20.65
C ARG A 13 28.18 0.28 19.49
N TRP A 14 28.16 1.60 19.74
CA TRP A 14 28.05 2.61 18.70
C TRP A 14 29.22 3.61 18.63
N SER A 15 30.09 3.64 19.65
CA SER A 15 31.21 4.58 19.72
C SER A 15 32.36 4.27 18.75
N ASN A 16 32.45 3.02 18.26
CA ASN A 16 33.57 2.54 17.44
C ASN A 16 33.21 2.39 15.94
N LEU A 17 32.06 2.88 15.50
CA LEU A 17 31.65 2.76 14.09
C LEU A 17 32.33 3.82 13.24
N GLU A 18 33.03 3.41 12.21
CA GLU A 18 33.56 4.30 11.18
C GLU A 18 32.39 4.91 10.36
N THR A 19 32.56 6.17 9.98
CA THR A 19 31.61 6.89 9.15
C THR A 19 32.26 7.27 7.84
N ASP A 20 31.73 6.78 6.73
CA ASP A 20 32.10 7.25 5.40
C ASP A 20 31.25 8.44 4.99
N VAL A 21 31.90 9.48 4.44
CA VAL A 21 31.23 10.66 3.86
C VAL A 21 31.23 10.46 2.35
N GLU A 22 30.05 10.14 1.80
CA GLU A 22 30.00 9.77 0.38
C GLU A 22 29.64 10.91 -0.56
N GLU A 23 28.74 11.82 -0.22
CA GLU A 23 28.24 12.80 -1.20
C GLU A 23 27.59 14.05 -0.59
N ARG A 24 27.49 15.13 -1.41
CA ARG A 24 26.62 16.27 -1.11
C ARG A 24 25.33 16.13 -1.92
N ALA A 25 24.21 15.87 -1.26
CA ALA A 25 22.90 15.81 -1.86
C ALA A 25 22.11 17.12 -1.63
N ARG A 26 21.31 17.56 -2.62
CA ARG A 26 20.37 18.67 -2.44
C ARG A 26 19.02 18.12 -2.02
N LEU A 27 18.52 18.56 -0.88
CA LEU A 27 17.18 18.21 -0.40
C LEU A 27 16.23 19.41 -0.53
N PRO A 28 14.99 19.22 -1.04
CA PRO A 28 13.98 20.26 -1.08
C PRO A 28 13.71 20.85 0.30
N GLY A 29 13.54 22.15 0.35
CA GLY A 29 13.29 22.86 1.62
C GLY A 29 14.52 23.22 2.44
N TYR A 30 15.71 22.74 2.07
CA TYR A 30 16.98 23.11 2.70
C TYR A 30 17.85 23.95 1.76
N ARG A 31 18.55 24.97 2.31
CA ARG A 31 19.37 25.92 1.49
C ARG A 31 20.72 25.33 1.12
N ASP A 32 21.31 24.59 2.05
CA ASP A 32 22.64 24.02 1.91
C ASP A 32 22.53 22.56 1.47
N GLY A 33 23.54 22.05 0.77
CA GLY A 33 23.63 20.63 0.45
C GLY A 33 23.70 19.78 1.72
N ALA A 34 22.97 18.67 1.76
CA ALA A 34 23.07 17.68 2.81
C ALA A 34 24.38 16.90 2.69
N VAL A 35 25.03 16.61 3.80
CA VAL A 35 26.14 15.65 3.88
C VAL A 35 25.55 14.28 4.14
N VAL A 36 25.81 13.32 3.26
CA VAL A 36 25.32 11.94 3.40
C VAL A 36 26.34 11.11 4.16
N ARG A 37 25.91 10.41 5.19
CA ARG A 37 26.75 9.49 5.98
C ARG A 37 26.18 8.10 6.04
N HIS A 38 27.05 7.11 6.08
CA HIS A 38 26.76 5.71 6.31
C HIS A 38 27.41 5.25 7.62
N PHE A 39 26.76 4.28 8.27
CA PHE A 39 27.32 3.64 9.46
C PHE A 39 27.45 2.14 9.21
N ASP A 40 28.62 1.60 9.45
CA ASP A 40 28.87 0.15 9.40
C ASP A 40 28.36 -0.52 10.69
N ALA A 41 27.04 -0.71 10.74
CA ALA A 41 26.36 -1.39 11.85
C ALA A 41 25.28 -2.34 11.30
N PRO A 42 25.06 -3.52 11.91
CA PRO A 42 24.07 -4.49 11.43
C PRO A 42 22.65 -3.92 11.28
N ASP A 43 22.28 -2.97 12.13
CA ASP A 43 20.96 -2.31 12.11
C ASP A 43 20.93 -1.05 11.22
N ALA A 44 22.09 -0.61 10.69
CA ALA A 44 22.24 0.58 9.83
C ALA A 44 22.76 0.24 8.43
N VAL A 45 22.96 -1.04 8.12
CA VAL A 45 23.39 -1.48 6.78
C VAL A 45 22.43 -0.93 5.73
N GLU A 46 22.98 -0.18 4.77
CA GLU A 46 22.24 0.52 3.71
C GLU A 46 21.37 1.70 4.17
N THR A 47 21.51 2.22 5.39
CA THR A 47 20.81 3.45 5.82
C THR A 47 21.69 4.66 5.59
N ARG A 48 21.17 5.66 4.88
CA ARG A 48 21.82 6.95 4.66
C ARG A 48 21.28 7.98 5.62
N PHE A 49 22.18 8.74 6.21
CA PHE A 49 21.84 9.81 7.13
C PHE A 49 22.16 11.15 6.46
N TYR A 50 21.11 11.90 6.18
CA TYR A 50 21.23 13.23 5.57
C TYR A 50 21.39 14.27 6.65
N GLU A 51 22.61 14.69 6.90
CA GLU A 51 22.90 15.82 7.79
C GLU A 51 22.51 17.11 7.09
N VAL A 52 21.51 17.78 7.61
CA VAL A 52 20.98 19.02 7.05
C VAL A 52 21.02 20.15 8.07
N ARG A 53 21.19 21.37 7.59
CA ARG A 53 20.97 22.58 8.39
C ARG A 53 19.54 23.06 8.18
N ALA A 54 18.70 22.87 9.18
CA ALA A 54 17.31 23.29 9.16
C ALA A 54 17.20 24.83 9.29
N LYS A 55 16.08 25.40 8.83
CA LYS A 55 15.79 26.84 8.97
C LYS A 55 15.04 27.14 10.28
N SER A 56 14.32 26.19 10.80
CA SER A 56 13.54 26.26 12.06
C SER A 56 13.45 24.89 12.69
N ILE A 57 13.38 24.83 14.00
CA ILE A 57 13.24 23.58 14.75
C ILE A 57 11.94 23.52 15.57
N LEU A 58 11.41 24.68 16.00
CA LEU A 58 10.11 24.78 16.65
C LEU A 58 9.00 24.65 15.61
N ASN A 59 8.14 23.63 15.75
CA ASN A 59 7.00 23.40 14.87
C ASN A 59 5.71 23.75 15.61
N HIS A 60 4.91 24.66 15.04
CA HIS A 60 3.61 25.01 15.60
C HIS A 60 2.57 23.94 15.31
N VAL A 61 1.84 23.52 16.33
CA VAL A 61 0.73 22.55 16.22
C VAL A 61 -0.58 23.31 16.13
N PRO A 62 -1.34 23.16 15.02
CA PRO A 62 -2.59 23.89 14.82
C PRO A 62 -3.60 23.63 15.97
N PRO A 63 -4.38 24.63 16.39
CA PRO A 63 -5.41 24.46 17.43
C PRO A 63 -6.43 23.36 17.13
N ALA A 64 -6.75 23.15 15.84
CA ALA A 64 -7.68 22.11 15.40
C ALA A 64 -7.20 20.67 15.66
N SER A 65 -5.92 20.47 16.00
CA SER A 65 -5.37 19.13 16.28
C SER A 65 -5.79 18.56 17.64
N GLN A 66 -6.46 19.34 18.50
CA GLN A 66 -6.87 18.96 19.86
C GLN A 66 -5.72 18.46 20.76
N MET A 67 -4.46 18.72 20.39
CA MET A 67 -3.31 18.33 21.21
C MET A 67 -3.14 19.29 22.38
N PRO A 68 -2.71 18.79 23.56
CA PRO A 68 -2.56 19.63 24.76
C PRO A 68 -1.38 20.60 24.70
N PHE A 69 -0.59 20.59 23.64
CA PHE A 69 0.58 21.44 23.42
C PHE A 69 0.48 22.15 22.05
N ARG A 70 1.18 23.27 21.91
CA ARG A 70 1.19 24.08 20.70
C ARG A 70 2.51 24.04 19.95
N TRP A 71 3.59 23.57 20.57
CA TRP A 71 4.90 23.54 19.98
C TRP A 71 5.56 22.18 20.14
N THR A 72 6.23 21.72 19.09
CA THR A 72 6.99 20.46 19.09
C THR A 72 8.36 20.64 18.45
N ILE A 73 9.27 19.72 18.82
CA ILE A 73 10.59 19.59 18.23
C ILE A 73 10.75 18.17 17.69
N ASN A 74 11.21 18.07 16.43
CA ASN A 74 11.56 16.79 15.80
C ASN A 74 12.96 16.92 15.18
N PRO A 75 14.02 16.48 15.87
CA PRO A 75 15.39 16.56 15.37
C PRO A 75 15.66 15.59 14.21
N TYR A 76 14.87 14.54 14.11
CA TYR A 76 14.96 13.52 13.06
C TYR A 76 13.68 13.44 12.23
N ARG A 77 13.81 13.09 10.94
CA ARG A 77 12.70 12.62 10.10
C ARG A 77 13.06 11.27 9.50
N GLY A 78 12.10 10.38 9.46
CA GLY A 78 12.28 8.97 9.11
C GLY A 78 12.30 8.09 10.34
N CYS A 79 12.13 6.78 10.12
CA CYS A 79 12.04 5.80 11.21
C CYS A 79 12.78 4.53 10.80
N THR A 80 13.79 4.15 11.57
CA THR A 80 14.64 2.98 11.32
C THR A 80 13.98 1.62 11.61
N HIS A 81 12.66 1.56 11.79
CA HIS A 81 11.90 0.34 12.12
C HIS A 81 11.51 -0.54 10.91
N SER A 82 12.35 -0.58 9.89
CA SER A 82 12.24 -1.20 8.56
C SER A 82 11.23 -2.33 8.32
N CYS A 83 10.26 -2.08 7.41
CA CYS A 83 9.41 -3.09 6.79
C CYS A 83 9.60 -3.01 5.27
N VAL A 84 10.39 -3.89 4.65
CA VAL A 84 10.66 -3.88 3.19
C VAL A 84 10.13 -5.17 2.57
N TYR A 85 9.18 -5.02 1.63
CA TYR A 85 8.55 -6.11 0.88
C TYR A 85 9.00 -5.99 -0.58
N CYS A 86 9.70 -6.99 -1.14
CA CYS A 86 10.23 -6.91 -2.50
C CYS A 86 10.03 -8.21 -3.26
N VAL A 87 9.75 -8.09 -4.59
CA VAL A 87 9.57 -9.18 -5.54
C VAL A 87 10.54 -9.07 -6.70
N TRP A 88 10.76 -10.16 -7.45
CA TRP A 88 11.61 -10.21 -8.64
C TRP A 88 11.09 -9.31 -9.77
N GLY A 89 12.00 -8.72 -10.56
CA GLY A 89 11.65 -7.76 -11.62
C GLY A 89 10.71 -8.29 -12.69
N GLU A 90 10.81 -9.58 -13.04
CA GLU A 90 9.93 -10.25 -14.00
C GLU A 90 8.57 -10.66 -13.44
N THR A 91 8.31 -10.38 -12.14
CA THR A 91 7.02 -10.68 -11.53
C THR A 91 5.91 -9.93 -12.26
N ALA A 92 4.98 -10.66 -12.86
CA ALA A 92 3.87 -10.07 -13.59
C ALA A 92 2.84 -9.45 -12.62
N VAL A 93 2.47 -8.20 -12.86
CA VAL A 93 1.47 -7.45 -12.09
C VAL A 93 0.23 -7.23 -12.93
N LEU A 94 -0.94 -7.48 -12.39
CA LEU A 94 -2.22 -7.31 -13.08
C LEU A 94 -2.54 -5.82 -13.24
N THR A 95 -2.54 -5.32 -14.48
CA THR A 95 -2.86 -3.93 -14.83
C THR A 95 -4.37 -3.68 -14.88
N ALA A 96 -4.79 -2.43 -14.68
CA ALA A 96 -6.22 -2.07 -14.59
C ALA A 96 -6.99 -2.27 -15.90
N ASP A 97 -6.30 -2.48 -17.00
CA ASP A 97 -6.89 -2.86 -18.29
C ASP A 97 -7.12 -4.38 -18.44
N GLY A 98 -6.83 -5.16 -17.39
CA GLY A 98 -7.00 -6.62 -17.34
C GLY A 98 -5.90 -7.41 -18.04
N ARG A 99 -4.76 -6.77 -18.37
CA ARG A 99 -3.51 -7.40 -18.82
C ARG A 99 -2.57 -7.61 -17.65
N HIS A 100 -1.36 -8.06 -17.93
CA HIS A 100 -0.28 -8.07 -16.95
C HIS A 100 1.01 -7.54 -17.57
N LYS A 101 1.87 -6.98 -16.71
CA LYS A 101 3.15 -6.36 -17.08
C LYS A 101 4.18 -6.69 -15.98
N ALA A 102 5.44 -6.88 -16.35
CA ALA A 102 6.48 -7.10 -15.36
C ALA A 102 6.60 -5.89 -14.40
N ILE A 103 6.82 -6.14 -13.11
CA ILE A 103 6.94 -5.05 -12.12
C ILE A 103 8.11 -4.11 -12.46
N ALA A 104 9.16 -4.64 -13.08
CA ALA A 104 10.29 -3.83 -13.55
C ALA A 104 9.88 -2.80 -14.62
N ASP A 105 8.84 -3.08 -15.41
CA ASP A 105 8.38 -2.23 -16.51
C ASP A 105 7.23 -1.30 -16.14
N LEU A 106 6.66 -1.45 -14.93
CA LEU A 106 5.61 -0.55 -14.45
C LEU A 106 6.17 0.87 -14.23
N GLU A 107 5.32 1.87 -14.49
CA GLU A 107 5.64 3.28 -14.26
C GLU A 107 4.80 3.86 -13.12
N VAL A 108 5.33 4.88 -12.45
CA VAL A 108 4.59 5.66 -11.47
C VAL A 108 3.43 6.38 -12.17
N GLY A 109 2.23 6.27 -11.62
CA GLY A 109 1.00 6.76 -12.23
C GLY A 109 0.22 5.69 -13.00
N GLU A 110 0.82 4.53 -13.29
CA GLU A 110 0.15 3.45 -13.99
C GLU A 110 -0.94 2.80 -13.13
N ALA A 111 -2.10 2.54 -13.74
CA ALA A 111 -3.23 1.94 -13.06
C ALA A 111 -3.12 0.41 -13.04
N ILE A 112 -3.27 -0.18 -11.86
CA ILE A 112 -3.19 -1.64 -11.64
C ILE A 112 -4.35 -2.10 -10.76
N TYR A 113 -4.48 -3.41 -10.55
CA TYR A 113 -5.39 -3.97 -9.56
C TYR A 113 -4.68 -4.25 -8.23
N GLY A 114 -5.30 -3.80 -7.17
CA GLY A 114 -5.07 -4.26 -5.81
C GLY A 114 -6.36 -4.82 -5.21
N THR A 115 -6.47 -4.86 -3.88
CA THR A 115 -7.67 -5.35 -3.22
C THR A 115 -8.13 -4.45 -2.09
N GLU A 116 -9.44 -4.33 -1.91
CA GLU A 116 -10.06 -3.61 -0.80
C GLU A 116 -10.96 -4.53 0.01
N LEU A 117 -11.04 -4.29 1.31
CA LEU A 117 -11.95 -5.00 2.19
C LEU A 117 -13.34 -4.37 2.11
N GLY A 118 -14.29 -5.07 1.49
CA GLY A 118 -15.68 -4.63 1.41
C GLY A 118 -16.39 -4.61 2.77
N ALA A 119 -17.52 -3.91 2.86
CA ALA A 119 -18.35 -3.82 4.08
C ALA A 119 -18.81 -5.19 4.60
N SER A 120 -18.95 -6.18 3.71
CA SER A 120 -19.32 -7.57 4.04
C SER A 120 -18.19 -8.42 4.63
N GLY A 121 -16.99 -7.87 4.78
CA GLY A 121 -15.84 -8.60 5.32
C GLY A 121 -15.03 -9.40 4.30
N TYR A 122 -15.45 -9.43 3.05
CA TYR A 122 -14.72 -10.07 1.96
C TYR A 122 -13.88 -9.07 1.20
N ARG A 123 -12.67 -9.49 0.77
CA ARG A 123 -11.86 -8.68 -0.13
C ARG A 123 -12.44 -8.68 -1.53
N ARG A 124 -12.34 -7.53 -2.19
CA ARG A 124 -12.73 -7.33 -3.58
C ARG A 124 -11.57 -6.71 -4.35
N TYR A 125 -11.47 -7.03 -5.63
CA TYR A 125 -10.53 -6.35 -6.52
C TYR A 125 -10.94 -4.88 -6.65
N ALA A 126 -9.96 -4.00 -6.52
CA ALA A 126 -10.12 -2.56 -6.67
C ALA A 126 -9.03 -2.00 -7.59
N ARG A 127 -9.38 -1.01 -8.40
CA ARG A 127 -8.38 -0.28 -9.18
C ARG A 127 -7.58 0.61 -8.26
N THR A 128 -6.28 0.61 -8.45
CA THR A 128 -5.33 1.44 -7.72
C THR A 128 -4.26 1.96 -8.66
N THR A 129 -3.40 2.82 -8.17
CA THR A 129 -2.33 3.43 -8.97
C THR A 129 -0.99 3.13 -8.33
N VAL A 130 0.02 2.89 -9.14
CA VAL A 130 1.41 2.85 -8.70
C VAL A 130 1.81 4.25 -8.27
N LEU A 131 1.97 4.45 -6.96
CA LEU A 131 2.32 5.73 -6.37
C LEU A 131 3.83 5.95 -6.35
N ASP A 132 4.58 4.85 -6.28
CA ASP A 132 6.03 4.84 -6.23
C ASP A 132 6.60 3.47 -6.59
N LYS A 133 7.87 3.40 -7.04
CA LYS A 133 8.59 2.17 -7.40
C LYS A 133 10.08 2.30 -7.08
N TRP A 134 10.68 1.24 -6.53
CA TRP A 134 12.13 1.19 -6.26
C TRP A 134 12.69 -0.22 -6.37
N ILE A 135 14.03 -0.29 -6.36
CA ILE A 135 14.80 -1.53 -6.43
C ILE A 135 15.65 -1.66 -5.17
N THR A 136 15.81 -2.88 -4.69
CA THR A 136 16.74 -3.21 -3.60
C THR A 136 17.38 -4.56 -3.86
N VAL A 137 18.63 -4.75 -3.41
CA VAL A 137 19.33 -6.03 -3.53
C VAL A 137 19.24 -6.77 -2.20
N LYS A 138 18.60 -7.95 -2.21
CA LYS A 138 18.38 -8.76 -0.99
C LYS A 138 18.51 -10.25 -1.26
N PRO A 139 18.82 -11.07 -0.21
CA PRO A 139 18.63 -12.51 -0.28
C PRO A 139 17.19 -12.85 -0.67
N ALA A 140 17.04 -13.69 -1.67
CA ALA A 140 15.75 -14.05 -2.23
C ALA A 140 15.42 -15.53 -2.02
N TYR A 141 14.12 -15.80 -2.04
CA TYR A 141 13.53 -17.12 -1.90
C TYR A 141 12.60 -17.37 -3.09
N ARG A 142 12.59 -18.60 -3.58
CA ARG A 142 11.61 -19.07 -4.55
C ARG A 142 10.46 -19.73 -3.80
N VAL A 143 9.24 -19.28 -4.08
CA VAL A 143 8.00 -19.90 -3.63
C VAL A 143 7.34 -20.51 -4.86
N THR A 144 7.26 -21.83 -4.91
CA THR A 144 6.59 -22.58 -6.00
C THR A 144 5.20 -22.99 -5.54
N LEU A 145 4.20 -22.77 -6.39
CA LEU A 145 2.82 -23.17 -6.14
C LEU A 145 2.50 -24.48 -6.88
N GLU A 146 1.44 -25.20 -6.47
CA GLU A 146 0.97 -26.43 -7.13
C GLU A 146 0.60 -26.21 -8.61
N SER A 147 0.23 -24.98 -8.98
CA SER A 147 0.04 -24.56 -10.38
C SER A 147 1.32 -24.53 -11.22
N GLY A 148 2.49 -24.69 -10.62
CA GLY A 148 3.78 -24.45 -11.24
C GLY A 148 4.19 -22.95 -11.29
N THR A 149 3.38 -22.05 -10.74
CA THR A 149 3.73 -20.62 -10.65
C THR A 149 4.87 -20.42 -9.67
N GLU A 150 5.91 -19.72 -10.09
CA GLU A 150 7.02 -19.33 -9.26
C GLU A 150 6.93 -17.84 -8.87
N LEU A 151 7.26 -17.56 -7.61
CA LEU A 151 7.38 -16.22 -7.05
C LEU A 151 8.77 -16.09 -6.43
N ILE A 152 9.57 -15.15 -6.90
CA ILE A 152 10.87 -14.85 -6.30
C ILE A 152 10.73 -13.60 -5.46
N LEU A 153 10.97 -13.72 -4.13
CA LEU A 153 10.62 -12.74 -3.13
C LEU A 153 11.72 -12.58 -2.10
N SER A 154 11.78 -11.44 -1.43
CA SER A 154 12.60 -11.32 -0.21
C SER A 154 12.01 -12.16 0.93
N GLY A 155 12.83 -12.59 1.87
CA GLY A 155 12.37 -13.37 3.04
C GLY A 155 11.33 -12.63 3.90
N ASP A 156 11.33 -11.30 3.86
CA ASP A 156 10.42 -10.43 4.59
C ASP A 156 9.12 -10.17 3.82
N HIS A 157 9.05 -10.53 2.55
CA HIS A 157 7.88 -10.28 1.72
C HIS A 157 6.63 -11.00 2.27
N ARG A 158 5.47 -10.38 2.13
CA ARG A 158 4.20 -10.96 2.61
C ARG A 158 3.24 -11.23 1.46
N LEU A 159 2.70 -12.44 1.45
CA LEU A 159 1.63 -12.87 0.57
C LEU A 159 0.36 -13.14 1.38
N LEU A 160 -0.79 -12.87 0.78
CA LEU A 160 -2.07 -13.18 1.40
C LEU A 160 -2.40 -14.66 1.21
N SER A 161 -2.62 -15.36 2.33
CA SER A 161 -3.05 -16.76 2.36
C SER A 161 -4.48 -16.90 2.90
N ASP A 162 -5.02 -18.10 2.84
CA ASP A 162 -6.29 -18.50 3.47
C ASP A 162 -6.31 -18.27 5.01
N GLN A 163 -5.12 -18.17 5.62
CA GLN A 163 -4.92 -17.88 7.04
C GLN A 163 -4.41 -16.45 7.31
N GLY A 164 -4.59 -15.52 6.36
CA GLY A 164 -4.12 -14.14 6.45
C GLY A 164 -2.72 -13.92 5.87
N TRP A 165 -2.15 -12.76 6.12
CA TRP A 165 -0.83 -12.37 5.61
C TRP A 165 0.31 -13.17 6.22
N LYS A 166 1.15 -13.80 5.41
CA LYS A 166 2.29 -14.60 5.81
C LYS A 166 3.58 -14.06 5.19
N HIS A 167 4.65 -13.99 5.98
CA HIS A 167 5.98 -13.73 5.45
C HIS A 167 6.49 -14.92 4.63
N THR A 168 7.40 -14.66 3.70
CA THR A 168 7.99 -15.73 2.88
C THR A 168 8.67 -16.79 3.74
N VAL A 169 9.45 -16.36 4.76
CA VAL A 169 10.13 -17.29 5.68
C VAL A 169 9.99 -16.86 7.14
N ASN A 170 10.27 -17.79 8.06
CA ASN A 170 10.08 -17.61 9.48
C ASN A 170 10.92 -16.45 10.05
N SER A 171 12.22 -16.51 10.01
CA SER A 171 13.06 -15.38 10.41
C SER A 171 14.43 -15.45 9.76
N ALA A 172 15.01 -14.29 9.45
CA ALA A 172 16.43 -14.20 9.16
C ALA A 172 17.16 -13.75 10.43
N ARG A 173 18.05 -14.61 10.95
CA ARG A 173 19.01 -14.30 12.04
C ARG A 173 18.40 -13.89 13.39
N GLY A 174 17.99 -14.87 14.21
CA GLY A 174 17.78 -14.65 15.65
C GLY A 174 16.57 -13.83 16.06
N GLN A 175 15.68 -13.53 15.13
CA GLN A 175 14.37 -12.97 15.42
C GLN A 175 13.38 -14.08 15.79
N PRO A 176 12.40 -13.84 16.69
CA PRO A 176 11.43 -14.84 17.10
C PRO A 176 10.53 -15.25 15.94
N ASP A 177 9.89 -16.42 16.06
CA ASP A 177 8.95 -16.98 15.11
C ASP A 177 7.89 -15.98 14.68
N ARG A 178 7.79 -15.74 13.37
CA ARG A 178 6.76 -14.90 12.76
C ARG A 178 5.84 -15.73 11.87
N PRO A 179 4.57 -15.31 11.66
CA PRO A 179 3.69 -15.99 10.72
C PRO A 179 4.32 -16.05 9.33
N HIS A 180 4.67 -17.26 8.88
CA HIS A 180 5.35 -17.47 7.61
C HIS A 180 4.63 -18.52 6.77
N LEU A 181 4.97 -18.55 5.49
CA LEU A 181 4.45 -19.53 4.55
C LEU A 181 4.99 -20.93 4.87
N THR A 182 4.13 -21.89 4.68
CA THR A 182 4.42 -23.32 4.71
C THR A 182 3.68 -23.99 3.57
N THR A 183 4.01 -25.23 3.24
CA THR A 183 3.29 -26.05 2.23
C THR A 183 1.82 -26.36 2.59
N ARG A 184 1.38 -25.98 3.80
CA ARG A 184 -0.03 -26.09 4.21
C ARG A 184 -0.88 -24.87 3.80
N ASN A 185 -0.25 -23.75 3.44
CA ASN A 185 -0.94 -22.53 3.09
C ASN A 185 -1.42 -22.54 1.63
N ARG A 186 -2.60 -22.00 1.42
CA ARG A 186 -3.15 -21.65 0.10
C ARG A 186 -3.13 -20.14 -0.05
N LEU A 187 -2.54 -19.65 -1.13
CA LEU A 187 -2.56 -18.23 -1.41
C LEU A 187 -3.91 -17.77 -1.95
N VAL A 188 -4.14 -16.49 -1.89
CA VAL A 188 -5.39 -15.84 -2.30
C VAL A 188 -5.10 -14.98 -3.53
N GLY A 189 -5.94 -15.05 -4.56
CA GLY A 189 -5.71 -14.25 -5.78
C GLY A 189 -6.63 -14.62 -6.94
N THR A 190 -6.11 -14.45 -8.16
CA THR A 190 -6.80 -14.69 -9.43
C THR A 190 -6.53 -16.06 -10.03
N ALA A 191 -5.65 -16.86 -9.48
CA ALA A 191 -4.92 -17.96 -10.12
C ALA A 191 -3.80 -17.48 -11.08
N ALA A 192 -3.01 -18.43 -11.60
CA ALA A 192 -1.86 -18.14 -12.45
C ALA A 192 -2.22 -17.34 -13.70
N PHE A 193 -1.35 -16.41 -14.10
CA PHE A 193 -1.51 -15.68 -15.35
C PHE A 193 -1.12 -16.54 -16.56
N ALA A 194 -1.92 -16.49 -17.61
CA ALA A 194 -1.59 -17.12 -18.87
C ALA A 194 -0.74 -16.17 -19.74
N PRO A 195 0.15 -16.71 -20.62
CA PRO A 195 0.96 -15.88 -21.50
C PRO A 195 0.07 -15.14 -22.51
N GLN A 196 0.37 -13.85 -22.72
CA GLN A 196 -0.32 -13.04 -23.70
C GLN A 196 0.07 -13.48 -25.13
N PRO A 197 -0.83 -13.39 -26.11
CA PRO A 197 -0.51 -13.74 -27.49
C PRO A 197 0.38 -12.67 -28.11
N GLU A 198 1.29 -13.11 -28.98
CA GLU A 198 1.95 -12.23 -29.92
C GLU A 198 0.98 -11.94 -31.09
N HIS A 199 0.90 -10.67 -31.51
CA HIS A 199 0.00 -10.27 -32.58
C HIS A 199 0.62 -10.58 -33.97
N GLU A 200 0.97 -11.84 -34.17
CA GLU A 200 1.47 -12.35 -35.47
C GLU A 200 0.40 -12.32 -36.55
N ALA A 201 0.80 -12.62 -37.79
CA ALA A 201 -0.11 -12.61 -38.95
C ALA A 201 -1.35 -13.50 -38.76
N ASP A 202 -1.18 -14.71 -38.22
CA ASP A 202 -2.28 -15.63 -37.96
C ASP A 202 -3.24 -15.13 -36.89
N TYR A 203 -2.70 -14.55 -35.78
CA TYR A 203 -3.53 -13.93 -34.77
C TYR A 203 -4.36 -12.78 -35.38
N ARG A 204 -3.72 -11.89 -36.16
CA ARG A 204 -4.39 -10.74 -36.80
C ARG A 204 -5.51 -11.22 -37.73
N ARG A 205 -5.27 -12.28 -38.54
CA ARG A 205 -6.28 -12.90 -39.43
C ARG A 205 -7.47 -13.45 -38.61
N GLY A 206 -7.17 -14.18 -37.54
CA GLY A 206 -8.20 -14.68 -36.61
C GLY A 206 -9.04 -13.56 -36.04
N TYR A 207 -8.40 -12.51 -35.49
CA TYR A 207 -9.08 -11.35 -34.93
C TYR A 207 -10.01 -10.66 -35.92
N LEU A 208 -9.51 -10.42 -37.14
CA LEU A 208 -10.30 -9.84 -38.25
C LEU A 208 -11.46 -10.75 -38.66
N CYS A 209 -11.25 -12.05 -38.69
CA CYS A 209 -12.33 -13.00 -38.96
C CYS A 209 -13.45 -12.90 -37.91
N GLY A 210 -13.09 -12.86 -36.61
CA GLY A 210 -14.05 -12.75 -35.53
C GLY A 210 -14.87 -11.45 -35.56
N ILE A 211 -14.20 -10.31 -35.70
CA ILE A 211 -14.87 -9.00 -35.63
C ILE A 211 -15.65 -8.65 -36.91
N VAL A 212 -15.11 -8.96 -38.10
CA VAL A 212 -15.73 -8.58 -39.39
C VAL A 212 -16.94 -9.43 -39.71
N ARG A 213 -16.90 -10.74 -39.43
CA ARG A 213 -18.03 -11.63 -39.72
C ARG A 213 -19.29 -11.30 -38.94
N ARG A 214 -19.16 -10.59 -37.86
CA ARG A 214 -20.32 -10.18 -37.05
C ARG A 214 -20.70 -8.71 -37.25
N ASP A 215 -19.79 -7.77 -36.99
CA ASP A 215 -20.05 -6.34 -37.04
C ASP A 215 -19.61 -5.69 -38.35
N GLY A 216 -19.07 -6.46 -39.28
CA GLY A 216 -18.64 -6.00 -40.59
C GLY A 216 -19.69 -6.21 -41.65
N LEU A 217 -19.95 -5.17 -42.46
CA LEU A 217 -20.64 -5.33 -43.73
C LEU A 217 -19.61 -5.65 -44.79
N LEU A 218 -19.69 -6.86 -45.33
CA LEU A 218 -18.88 -7.30 -46.51
C LEU A 218 -19.85 -7.75 -47.57
N ARG A 219 -20.21 -6.86 -48.51
CA ARG A 219 -21.19 -7.12 -49.55
C ARG A 219 -20.72 -6.64 -50.89
N SER A 220 -21.13 -7.37 -51.94
CA SER A 220 -20.95 -6.98 -53.30
C SER A 220 -22.31 -6.76 -53.96
N TYR A 221 -22.49 -5.60 -54.55
CA TYR A 221 -23.73 -5.20 -55.23
C TYR A 221 -23.46 -5.12 -56.75
N SER A 222 -24.40 -5.58 -57.54
CA SER A 222 -24.41 -5.30 -58.98
C SER A 222 -25.61 -4.45 -59.28
N TYR A 223 -25.41 -3.32 -59.91
CA TYR A 223 -26.49 -2.47 -60.42
C TYR A 223 -26.21 -2.06 -61.85
N ARG A 224 -27.25 -1.70 -62.58
CA ARG A 224 -27.14 -1.12 -63.91
C ARG A 224 -27.35 0.40 -63.80
N ASP A 225 -26.50 1.16 -64.46
CA ASP A 225 -26.68 2.59 -64.58
C ASP A 225 -27.76 2.93 -65.60
N ALA A 226 -28.09 4.24 -65.75
CA ALA A 226 -29.09 4.72 -66.72
C ALA A 226 -28.76 4.37 -68.18
N SER A 227 -27.50 4.01 -68.49
CA SER A 227 -27.03 3.57 -69.78
C SER A 227 -27.15 2.05 -70.05
N GLY A 228 -27.63 1.30 -69.00
CA GLY A 228 -27.70 -0.16 -69.02
C GLY A 228 -26.39 -0.87 -68.68
N ARG A 229 -25.34 -0.14 -68.40
CA ARG A 229 -24.01 -0.69 -68.06
C ARG A 229 -24.03 -1.32 -66.67
N ARG A 230 -23.52 -2.53 -66.55
CA ARG A 230 -23.46 -3.25 -65.27
C ARG A 230 -22.26 -2.77 -64.46
N HIS A 231 -22.52 -2.26 -63.27
CA HIS A 231 -21.52 -1.85 -62.31
C HIS A 231 -21.54 -2.83 -61.13
N LYS A 232 -20.34 -3.17 -60.64
CA LYS A 232 -20.16 -3.97 -59.41
C LYS A 232 -19.51 -3.10 -58.37
N THR A 233 -20.18 -2.90 -57.24
CA THR A 233 -19.66 -2.11 -56.10
C THR A 233 -19.47 -3.03 -54.91
N HIS A 234 -18.36 -2.85 -54.26
CA HIS A 234 -17.97 -3.59 -53.09
C HIS A 234 -18.03 -2.67 -51.86
N ASP A 235 -18.65 -3.11 -50.81
CA ASP A 235 -18.71 -2.35 -49.52
C ASP A 235 -18.15 -3.24 -48.41
N PHE A 236 -17.06 -2.77 -47.81
CA PHE A 236 -16.47 -3.32 -46.59
C PHE A 236 -16.52 -2.25 -45.52
N ARG A 237 -17.26 -2.54 -44.45
CA ARG A 237 -17.52 -1.55 -43.38
C ARG A 237 -17.80 -2.20 -42.03
N PRO A 238 -16.80 -2.53 -41.21
CA PRO A 238 -17.01 -2.78 -39.81
C PRO A 238 -17.35 -1.44 -39.06
N ALA A 239 -18.36 -1.51 -38.22
CA ALA A 239 -18.86 -0.32 -37.50
C ALA A 239 -19.13 -0.67 -36.06
N LEU A 240 -18.47 0.04 -35.12
CA LEU A 240 -18.49 -0.23 -33.70
C LEU A 240 -18.68 1.04 -32.88
N ALA A 241 -19.32 0.89 -31.73
CA ALA A 241 -19.38 1.93 -30.72
C ALA A 241 -18.13 1.96 -29.80
N ASP A 242 -17.40 0.85 -29.72
CA ASP A 242 -16.17 0.75 -28.95
C ASP A 242 -14.96 0.97 -29.86
N LEU A 243 -14.36 2.15 -29.75
CA LEU A 243 -13.26 2.58 -30.63
C LEU A 243 -11.97 1.76 -30.46
N GLU A 244 -11.76 1.12 -29.29
CA GLU A 244 -10.57 0.28 -29.03
C GLU A 244 -10.48 -0.88 -30.01
N ALA A 245 -11.59 -1.61 -30.19
CA ALA A 245 -11.66 -2.74 -31.12
C ALA A 245 -11.58 -2.27 -32.59
N LEU A 246 -12.19 -1.14 -32.91
CA LEU A 246 -12.14 -0.57 -34.27
C LEU A 246 -10.71 -0.15 -34.63
N ARG A 247 -9.98 0.52 -33.74
CA ARG A 247 -8.58 0.92 -33.95
C ARG A 247 -7.70 -0.30 -34.14
N ARG A 248 -7.84 -1.34 -33.30
CA ARG A 248 -7.09 -2.59 -33.45
C ARG A 248 -7.37 -3.26 -34.79
N ALA A 249 -8.63 -3.35 -35.21
CA ALA A 249 -8.99 -3.90 -36.51
C ALA A 249 -8.33 -3.11 -37.67
N ARG A 250 -8.29 -1.78 -37.56
CA ARG A 250 -7.64 -0.91 -38.55
C ARG A 250 -6.13 -1.12 -38.59
N GLU A 251 -5.47 -1.22 -37.43
CA GLU A 251 -4.04 -1.51 -37.34
C GLU A 251 -3.70 -2.87 -37.97
N PHE A 252 -4.51 -3.89 -37.70
CA PHE A 252 -4.31 -5.22 -38.25
C PHE A 252 -4.55 -5.27 -39.77
N LEU A 253 -5.56 -4.56 -40.26
CA LEU A 253 -5.79 -4.42 -41.71
C LEU A 253 -4.61 -3.72 -42.38
N ALA A 254 -4.10 -2.64 -41.78
CA ALA A 254 -2.95 -1.92 -42.32
C ALA A 254 -1.68 -2.79 -42.33
N ALA A 255 -1.43 -3.55 -41.26
CA ALA A 255 -0.31 -4.50 -41.17
C ALA A 255 -0.42 -5.68 -42.18
N LEU A 256 -1.63 -5.94 -42.67
CA LEU A 256 -1.91 -6.93 -43.73
C LEU A 256 -2.14 -6.26 -45.10
N GLU A 257 -1.64 -5.03 -45.25
CA GLU A 257 -1.65 -4.25 -46.52
C GLU A 257 -3.06 -3.92 -47.03
N VAL A 258 -4.04 -3.76 -46.16
CA VAL A 258 -5.38 -3.27 -46.48
C VAL A 258 -5.56 -1.85 -45.97
N PRO A 259 -5.39 -0.82 -46.78
CA PRO A 259 -5.58 0.55 -46.39
C PRO A 259 -7.06 0.84 -46.11
N THR A 260 -7.34 1.52 -45.00
CA THR A 260 -8.70 1.88 -44.56
C THR A 260 -8.83 3.33 -44.22
N GLY A 261 -10.02 3.92 -44.47
CA GLY A 261 -10.42 5.24 -44.02
C GLY A 261 -11.44 5.14 -42.87
N GLU A 262 -11.45 6.10 -41.98
CA GLU A 262 -12.37 6.18 -40.85
C GLU A 262 -13.51 7.18 -41.11
N ARG A 263 -14.74 6.85 -40.71
CA ARG A 263 -15.90 7.71 -40.86
C ARG A 263 -16.90 7.50 -39.73
N VAL A 264 -17.42 8.60 -39.18
CA VAL A 264 -18.57 8.56 -38.28
C VAL A 264 -19.81 8.13 -39.04
N LEU A 265 -20.39 7.00 -38.66
CA LEU A 265 -21.62 6.47 -39.25
C LEU A 265 -22.87 7.05 -38.60
N GLN A 266 -22.85 7.17 -37.27
CA GLN A 266 -23.93 7.71 -36.48
C GLN A 266 -23.34 8.56 -35.35
N ARG A 267 -23.81 9.81 -35.22
CA ARG A 267 -23.43 10.67 -34.11
C ARG A 267 -24.19 10.27 -32.83
N ALA A 268 -23.60 10.56 -31.69
CA ALA A 268 -24.26 10.37 -30.39
C ALA A 268 -25.53 11.24 -30.31
N VAL A 269 -26.66 10.64 -29.90
CA VAL A 269 -27.95 11.35 -29.67
C VAL A 269 -28.63 10.74 -28.44
N GLY A 270 -28.85 11.56 -27.41
CA GLY A 270 -29.43 11.09 -26.16
C GLY A 270 -28.59 9.98 -25.50
N THR A 271 -29.18 8.81 -25.28
CA THR A 271 -28.49 7.63 -24.72
C THR A 271 -27.77 6.79 -25.75
N ARG A 272 -27.91 7.08 -27.03
CA ARG A 272 -27.26 6.34 -28.13
C ARG A 272 -25.82 6.81 -28.30
N ARG A 273 -24.87 5.86 -28.25
CA ARG A 273 -23.46 6.13 -28.49
C ARG A 273 -23.17 6.46 -29.93
N GLU A 274 -22.10 7.20 -30.17
CA GLU A 274 -21.55 7.39 -31.52
C GLU A 274 -21.04 6.04 -32.06
N ILE A 275 -21.32 5.80 -33.35
CA ILE A 275 -20.83 4.63 -34.09
C ILE A 275 -19.86 5.13 -35.14
N THR A 276 -18.62 4.66 -35.06
CA THR A 276 -17.59 4.91 -36.05
C THR A 276 -17.38 3.67 -36.94
N SER A 277 -17.11 3.86 -38.18
CA SER A 277 -16.83 2.80 -39.16
C SER A 277 -15.48 3.00 -39.81
N ILE A 278 -14.84 1.91 -40.19
CA ILE A 278 -13.71 1.91 -41.11
C ILE A 278 -14.19 1.38 -42.50
N ARG A 279 -13.61 1.90 -43.55
CA ARG A 279 -13.94 1.48 -44.95
C ARG A 279 -12.67 1.23 -45.74
N ALA A 280 -12.70 0.19 -46.56
CA ALA A 280 -11.71 -0.04 -47.61
C ALA A 280 -12.29 0.38 -48.97
N GLY A 281 -11.63 1.28 -49.67
CA GLY A 281 -12.13 1.85 -50.91
C GLY A 281 -11.93 0.98 -52.16
N PRO A 282 -10.70 0.48 -52.49
CA PRO A 282 -10.43 -0.26 -53.72
C PRO A 282 -11.01 -1.68 -53.74
N THR A 283 -11.42 -2.17 -54.94
CA THR A 283 -11.89 -3.55 -55.12
C THR A 283 -10.85 -4.56 -54.63
N ALA A 284 -9.56 -4.33 -54.89
CA ALA A 284 -8.47 -5.18 -54.41
C ALA A 284 -8.42 -5.31 -52.88
N SER A 285 -8.70 -4.22 -52.15
CA SER A 285 -8.80 -4.25 -50.68
C SER A 285 -9.99 -5.07 -50.17
N PHE A 286 -11.11 -5.03 -50.89
CA PHE A 286 -12.28 -5.86 -50.60
C PHE A 286 -11.98 -7.35 -50.80
N GLU A 287 -11.40 -7.72 -51.97
CA GLU A 287 -11.01 -9.11 -52.26
C GLU A 287 -9.98 -9.64 -51.27
N ARG A 288 -8.97 -8.82 -50.96
CA ARG A 288 -7.96 -9.17 -49.93
C ARG A 288 -8.59 -9.38 -48.56
N THR A 289 -9.49 -8.49 -48.11
CA THR A 289 -10.22 -8.64 -46.85
C THR A 289 -11.06 -9.91 -46.84
N SER A 290 -11.75 -10.23 -47.97
CA SER A 290 -12.53 -11.47 -48.10
C SER A 290 -11.66 -12.69 -47.83
N HIS A 291 -10.47 -12.76 -48.46
CA HIS A 291 -9.53 -13.86 -48.24
C HIS A 291 -8.95 -13.89 -46.80
N LEU A 292 -8.71 -12.73 -46.22
CA LEU A 292 -8.17 -12.65 -44.82
C LEU A 292 -9.13 -13.24 -43.79
N ILE A 293 -10.45 -13.13 -44.02
CA ILE A 293 -11.48 -13.64 -43.11
C ILE A 293 -12.05 -15.00 -43.51
N ASP A 294 -11.48 -15.67 -44.55
CA ASP A 294 -11.88 -17.03 -44.88
C ASP A 294 -11.59 -18.00 -43.73
N TRP A 295 -12.49 -18.97 -43.59
CA TRP A 295 -12.32 -20.01 -42.58
C TRP A 295 -11.11 -20.88 -42.95
N PRO A 296 -10.15 -21.03 -42.03
CA PRO A 296 -8.98 -21.88 -42.32
C PRO A 296 -9.39 -23.36 -42.31
N ALA A 297 -8.78 -24.15 -43.16
CA ALA A 297 -9.00 -25.62 -43.14
C ALA A 297 -8.52 -26.24 -41.81
N LEU A 298 -7.37 -25.75 -41.28
CA LEU A 298 -6.79 -26.13 -39.99
C LEU A 298 -6.33 -24.84 -39.27
N PRO A 299 -7.06 -24.36 -38.28
CA PRO A 299 -6.69 -23.15 -37.56
C PRO A 299 -5.43 -23.39 -36.69
N SER A 300 -4.49 -22.47 -36.69
CA SER A 300 -3.41 -22.44 -35.70
C SER A 300 -3.94 -22.04 -34.33
N LEU A 301 -3.17 -22.28 -33.25
CA LEU A 301 -3.53 -21.79 -31.92
C LEU A 301 -3.58 -20.24 -31.87
N GLN A 302 -2.66 -19.57 -32.60
CA GLN A 302 -2.65 -18.11 -32.69
C GLN A 302 -3.88 -17.58 -33.43
N TRP A 303 -4.31 -18.25 -34.53
CA TRP A 303 -5.55 -17.89 -35.17
C TRP A 303 -6.77 -18.06 -34.26
N CYS A 304 -6.86 -19.17 -33.51
CA CYS A 304 -7.94 -19.38 -32.51
C CYS A 304 -7.95 -18.29 -31.44
N ARG A 305 -6.79 -17.89 -30.90
CA ARG A 305 -6.66 -16.79 -29.93
C ARG A 305 -7.20 -15.48 -30.51
N GLY A 306 -6.76 -15.11 -31.72
CA GLY A 306 -7.22 -13.93 -32.43
C GLY A 306 -8.73 -13.97 -32.70
N PHE A 307 -9.25 -15.10 -33.22
CA PHE A 307 -10.67 -15.25 -33.52
C PHE A 307 -11.55 -15.06 -32.26
N LEU A 308 -11.18 -15.69 -31.15
CA LEU A 308 -11.89 -15.52 -29.88
C LEU A 308 -11.81 -14.11 -29.36
N ALA A 309 -10.68 -13.41 -29.51
CA ALA A 309 -10.56 -11.99 -29.15
C ALA A 309 -11.51 -11.13 -29.98
N GLY A 310 -11.49 -11.28 -31.30
CA GLY A 310 -12.32 -10.48 -32.21
C GLY A 310 -13.81 -10.73 -32.03
N ILE A 311 -14.25 -11.98 -31.90
CA ILE A 311 -15.67 -12.30 -31.67
C ILE A 311 -16.12 -11.89 -30.26
N PHE A 312 -15.23 -11.91 -29.25
CA PHE A 312 -15.54 -11.41 -27.93
C PHE A 312 -15.66 -9.88 -27.92
N ASP A 313 -14.81 -9.17 -28.67
CA ASP A 313 -14.93 -7.73 -28.83
C ASP A 313 -16.25 -7.34 -29.50
N ALA A 314 -16.69 -8.10 -30.51
CA ALA A 314 -17.99 -7.89 -31.16
C ALA A 314 -19.17 -8.27 -30.23
N GLU A 315 -19.28 -9.50 -29.80
CA GLU A 315 -20.47 -10.09 -29.19
C GLU A 315 -20.28 -10.58 -27.75
N GLY A 316 -19.05 -10.52 -27.24
CA GLY A 316 -18.77 -11.00 -25.88
C GLY A 316 -19.30 -10.06 -24.81
N CYS A 317 -19.81 -10.64 -23.74
CA CYS A 317 -20.16 -9.92 -22.54
C CYS A 317 -19.72 -10.69 -21.28
N ARG A 318 -19.53 -9.94 -20.21
CA ARG A 318 -19.35 -10.48 -18.87
C ARG A 318 -20.39 -9.87 -17.95
N SER A 319 -21.41 -10.65 -17.63
CA SER A 319 -22.50 -10.27 -16.75
C SER A 319 -22.81 -11.42 -15.79
N ASP A 320 -23.31 -11.12 -14.62
CA ASP A 320 -23.70 -12.10 -13.62
C ASP A 320 -22.63 -13.17 -13.32
N TYR A 321 -21.36 -12.71 -13.25
CA TYR A 321 -20.16 -13.57 -13.07
C TYR A 321 -19.98 -14.66 -14.13
N ALA A 322 -20.58 -14.49 -15.30
CA ALA A 322 -20.42 -15.37 -16.45
C ALA A 322 -19.81 -14.63 -17.64
N LEU A 323 -18.87 -15.29 -18.32
CA LEU A 323 -18.31 -14.84 -19.59
C LEU A 323 -19.04 -15.59 -20.70
N ARG A 324 -19.71 -14.83 -21.59
CA ARG A 324 -20.54 -15.36 -22.68
C ARG A 324 -20.19 -14.68 -23.98
N ILE A 325 -20.27 -15.45 -25.06
CA ILE A 325 -20.22 -14.94 -26.45
C ILE A 325 -21.54 -15.34 -27.09
N ALA A 326 -22.32 -14.33 -27.51
CA ALA A 326 -23.65 -14.53 -28.09
C ALA A 326 -23.55 -14.60 -29.62
N ASN A 327 -24.23 -15.52 -30.26
CA ASN A 327 -24.33 -15.51 -31.72
C ASN A 327 -25.60 -16.25 -32.24
N THR A 328 -26.19 -15.73 -33.31
CA THR A 328 -27.32 -16.35 -34.00
C THR A 328 -26.87 -17.24 -35.20
N GLU A 329 -25.66 -17.06 -35.71
CA GLU A 329 -25.07 -17.80 -36.78
C GLU A 329 -24.49 -19.12 -36.29
N PRO A 330 -25.06 -20.30 -36.70
CA PRO A 330 -24.60 -21.60 -36.22
C PRO A 330 -23.11 -21.88 -36.49
N GLN A 331 -22.61 -21.44 -37.62
CA GLN A 331 -21.21 -21.65 -38.00
C GLN A 331 -20.25 -20.85 -37.11
N ILE A 332 -20.56 -19.60 -36.81
CA ILE A 332 -19.75 -18.76 -35.91
C ILE A 332 -19.77 -19.34 -34.48
N ALA A 333 -20.96 -19.78 -34.00
CA ALA A 333 -21.08 -20.41 -32.68
C ALA A 333 -20.24 -21.72 -32.63
N ALA A 334 -20.27 -22.56 -33.66
CA ALA A 334 -19.46 -23.78 -33.72
C ALA A 334 -17.95 -23.48 -33.70
N TRP A 335 -17.49 -22.50 -34.46
CA TRP A 335 -16.08 -22.07 -34.46
C TRP A 335 -15.65 -21.48 -33.10
N THR A 336 -16.53 -20.70 -32.47
CA THR A 336 -16.28 -20.12 -31.15
C THR A 336 -16.06 -21.22 -30.11
N GLU A 337 -16.95 -22.23 -30.09
CA GLU A 337 -16.84 -23.36 -29.18
C GLU A 337 -15.59 -24.21 -29.47
N ALA A 338 -15.35 -24.54 -30.77
CA ALA A 338 -14.19 -25.32 -31.18
C ALA A 338 -12.85 -24.65 -30.80
N CYS A 339 -12.71 -23.34 -31.09
CA CYS A 339 -11.53 -22.57 -30.69
C CYS A 339 -11.34 -22.49 -29.18
N ALA A 340 -12.43 -22.27 -28.41
CA ALA A 340 -12.37 -22.23 -26.96
C ALA A 340 -11.91 -23.59 -26.40
N ARG A 341 -12.48 -24.70 -26.85
CA ARG A 341 -12.06 -26.04 -26.42
C ARG A 341 -10.63 -26.36 -26.79
N ARG A 342 -10.19 -25.92 -27.99
CA ARG A 342 -8.80 -26.12 -28.43
C ARG A 342 -7.78 -25.34 -27.57
N LEU A 343 -8.19 -24.23 -26.95
CA LEU A 343 -7.39 -23.50 -25.96
C LEU A 343 -7.59 -24.05 -24.53
N GLY A 344 -8.27 -25.19 -24.38
CA GLY A 344 -8.47 -25.87 -23.12
C GLY A 344 -9.52 -25.23 -22.21
N PHE A 345 -10.49 -24.48 -22.76
CA PHE A 345 -11.61 -23.95 -21.98
C PHE A 345 -12.75 -24.97 -21.90
N ASP A 346 -13.32 -25.12 -20.72
CA ASP A 346 -14.61 -25.81 -20.55
C ASP A 346 -15.73 -24.87 -20.98
N THR A 347 -16.55 -25.32 -21.92
CA THR A 347 -17.62 -24.53 -22.53
C THR A 347 -18.99 -25.17 -22.34
N CYS A 348 -20.00 -24.32 -22.22
CA CYS A 348 -21.41 -24.72 -22.23
C CYS A 348 -22.17 -23.88 -23.26
N VAL A 349 -22.96 -24.52 -24.10
CA VAL A 349 -23.86 -23.84 -25.03
C VAL A 349 -25.22 -23.70 -24.35
N GLU A 350 -25.67 -22.45 -24.18
CA GLU A 350 -26.97 -22.11 -23.58
C GLU A 350 -27.91 -21.66 -24.72
N ASP A 351 -28.97 -22.43 -24.98
CA ASP A 351 -30.00 -22.08 -25.95
C ASP A 351 -31.11 -21.25 -25.29
N GLN A 352 -31.38 -20.05 -25.80
CA GLN A 352 -32.56 -19.30 -25.36
C GLN A 352 -33.78 -19.73 -26.16
N ARG A 353 -34.71 -20.46 -25.50
CA ARG A 353 -35.93 -21.00 -26.10
C ARG A 353 -36.90 -19.97 -26.72
N GLN A 354 -36.69 -18.67 -26.47
CA GLN A 354 -37.58 -17.58 -26.93
C GLN A 354 -36.95 -16.66 -27.99
N SER A 355 -35.75 -16.86 -28.44
CA SER A 355 -35.04 -15.95 -29.35
C SER A 355 -34.55 -16.70 -30.60
N ASN A 356 -34.98 -16.29 -31.73
CA ASN A 356 -34.55 -16.53 -33.16
C ASN A 356 -33.19 -17.25 -33.35
N GLY A 357 -32.95 -18.39 -32.67
CA GLY A 357 -31.72 -19.19 -32.80
C GLY A 357 -30.49 -18.64 -32.08
N LEU A 358 -30.65 -17.69 -31.16
CA LEU A 358 -29.54 -17.13 -30.36
C LEU A 358 -28.95 -18.19 -29.47
N LYS A 359 -27.64 -18.42 -29.57
CA LYS A 359 -26.84 -19.29 -28.70
C LYS A 359 -25.84 -18.47 -27.93
N TYR A 360 -25.66 -18.82 -26.66
CA TYR A 360 -24.58 -18.30 -25.84
C TYR A 360 -23.53 -19.39 -25.62
N ILE A 361 -22.30 -19.12 -26.02
CA ILE A 361 -21.15 -19.94 -25.66
C ILE A 361 -20.58 -19.37 -24.36
N ARG A 362 -20.78 -20.08 -23.26
CA ARG A 362 -20.31 -19.69 -21.94
C ARG A 362 -19.01 -20.39 -21.58
N ILE A 363 -18.01 -19.61 -21.14
CA ILE A 363 -16.77 -20.13 -20.53
C ILE A 363 -17.04 -20.42 -19.05
N ARG A 364 -16.81 -21.67 -18.62
CA ARG A 364 -16.94 -22.12 -17.23
C ARG A 364 -15.65 -21.84 -16.45
N GLY A 365 -15.70 -22.04 -15.09
CA GLY A 365 -14.53 -21.93 -14.20
C GLY A 365 -14.41 -20.61 -13.46
N GLY A 366 -15.34 -19.65 -13.68
CA GLY A 366 -15.40 -18.40 -12.92
C GLY A 366 -14.29 -17.43 -13.26
N LEU A 367 -13.91 -16.54 -12.30
CA LEU A 367 -13.00 -15.43 -12.56
C LEU A 367 -11.62 -15.86 -13.05
N SER A 368 -11.06 -16.94 -12.53
CA SER A 368 -9.74 -17.45 -12.95
C SER A 368 -9.72 -17.81 -14.44
N GLU A 369 -10.77 -18.52 -14.91
CA GLU A 369 -10.88 -18.89 -16.32
C GLU A 369 -11.23 -17.69 -17.20
N HIS A 370 -11.96 -16.69 -16.69
CA HIS A 370 -12.19 -15.44 -17.41
C HIS A 370 -10.89 -14.66 -17.61
N LEU A 371 -10.04 -14.54 -16.59
CA LEU A 371 -8.74 -13.90 -16.72
C LEU A 371 -7.81 -14.70 -17.63
N ARG A 372 -7.81 -16.04 -17.52
CA ARG A 372 -7.07 -16.90 -18.44
C ARG A 372 -7.51 -16.68 -19.89
N PHE A 373 -8.83 -16.52 -20.12
CA PHE A 373 -9.36 -16.17 -21.44
C PHE A 373 -8.82 -14.80 -21.91
N PHE A 374 -8.89 -13.77 -21.06
CA PHE A 374 -8.42 -12.43 -21.43
C PHE A 374 -6.92 -12.40 -21.73
N HIS A 375 -6.11 -13.11 -20.93
CA HIS A 375 -4.68 -13.19 -21.16
C HIS A 375 -4.35 -13.97 -22.44
N LEU A 376 -4.96 -15.14 -22.66
CA LEU A 376 -4.69 -15.97 -23.84
C LEU A 376 -5.19 -15.37 -25.15
N THR A 377 -6.27 -14.59 -25.10
CA THR A 377 -6.90 -14.06 -26.33
C THR A 377 -6.66 -12.57 -26.53
N ASP A 378 -6.38 -11.80 -25.49
CA ASP A 378 -6.16 -10.35 -25.49
C ASP A 378 -7.23 -9.54 -26.25
N PRO A 379 -8.51 -9.54 -25.85
CA PRO A 379 -9.53 -8.70 -26.48
C PRO A 379 -9.16 -7.20 -26.34
N ALA A 380 -9.56 -6.38 -27.30
CA ALA A 380 -9.20 -4.95 -27.29
C ALA A 380 -9.97 -4.13 -26.25
N ILE A 381 -11.26 -4.46 -26.02
CA ILE A 381 -12.17 -3.62 -25.24
C ILE A 381 -11.89 -3.76 -23.75
N THR A 382 -11.26 -2.75 -23.17
CA THR A 382 -10.81 -2.73 -21.75
C THR A 382 -11.98 -2.91 -20.78
N ARG A 383 -13.12 -2.23 -20.98
CA ARG A 383 -14.28 -2.33 -20.08
C ARG A 383 -14.85 -3.76 -19.98
N LYS A 384 -14.67 -4.61 -21.00
CA LYS A 384 -15.13 -6.02 -21.00
C LYS A 384 -14.23 -6.92 -20.13
N ARG A 385 -13.02 -6.48 -19.82
CA ARG A 385 -12.01 -7.19 -19.00
C ARG A 385 -11.99 -6.72 -17.54
N ASP A 386 -12.82 -5.73 -17.18
CA ASP A 386 -12.86 -5.15 -15.83
C ASP A 386 -13.29 -6.18 -14.78
N ILE A 387 -12.51 -6.31 -13.72
CA ILE A 387 -12.78 -7.21 -12.58
C ILE A 387 -13.07 -6.46 -11.28
N GLU A 388 -13.16 -5.13 -11.33
CA GLU A 388 -13.43 -4.30 -10.16
C GLU A 388 -14.70 -4.77 -9.41
N GLY A 389 -14.63 -4.75 -8.08
CA GLY A 389 -15.73 -5.16 -7.20
C GLY A 389 -15.94 -6.68 -7.07
N GLN A 390 -15.25 -7.53 -7.85
CA GLN A 390 -15.35 -8.98 -7.70
C GLN A 390 -14.64 -9.46 -6.44
N MET A 391 -15.19 -10.54 -5.87
CA MET A 391 -14.63 -11.14 -4.65
C MET A 391 -13.30 -11.85 -4.94
N VAL A 392 -12.31 -11.58 -4.11
CA VAL A 392 -11.03 -12.29 -4.09
C VAL A 392 -11.24 -13.65 -3.44
N LYS A 393 -10.73 -14.70 -4.07
CA LYS A 393 -10.89 -16.09 -3.63
C LYS A 393 -9.55 -16.80 -3.52
N THR A 394 -9.52 -17.95 -2.87
CA THR A 394 -8.43 -18.90 -2.95
C THR A 394 -8.80 -20.03 -3.93
N PHE A 395 -7.78 -20.61 -4.56
CA PHE A 395 -7.92 -21.74 -5.49
C PHE A 395 -7.01 -22.88 -5.02
N ALA A 396 -7.35 -24.11 -5.38
CA ALA A 396 -6.59 -25.29 -4.95
C ALA A 396 -5.14 -25.24 -5.47
N ASP A 397 -4.96 -24.83 -6.71
CA ASP A 397 -3.69 -24.70 -7.42
C ASP A 397 -2.79 -23.55 -6.91
N LEU A 398 -3.31 -22.66 -6.05
CA LEU A 398 -2.53 -21.64 -5.33
C LEU A 398 -1.95 -22.16 -4.00
N ARG A 399 -1.97 -23.47 -3.74
CA ARG A 399 -1.27 -24.05 -2.59
C ARG A 399 0.23 -23.92 -2.78
N VAL A 400 0.93 -23.60 -1.70
CA VAL A 400 2.40 -23.57 -1.68
C VAL A 400 2.92 -25.00 -1.74
N ALA A 401 3.66 -25.32 -2.79
CA ALA A 401 4.32 -26.63 -2.98
C ALA A 401 5.70 -26.63 -2.32
N GLU A 402 6.48 -25.56 -2.52
CA GLU A 402 7.86 -25.50 -2.04
C GLU A 402 8.28 -24.05 -1.73
N ILE A 403 9.24 -23.91 -0.80
CA ILE A 403 9.89 -22.62 -0.48
C ILE A 403 11.38 -22.91 -0.32
N GLU A 404 12.20 -22.35 -1.21
CA GLU A 404 13.64 -22.57 -1.20
C GLU A 404 14.44 -21.25 -1.26
N PRO A 405 15.59 -21.15 -0.56
CA PRO A 405 16.47 -19.99 -0.70
C PRO A 405 17.22 -20.05 -2.03
N LEU A 406 17.34 -18.93 -2.73
CA LEU A 406 18.16 -18.83 -3.95
C LEU A 406 19.67 -18.84 -3.66
N GLY A 407 20.08 -18.76 -2.40
CA GLY A 407 21.49 -18.77 -2.02
C GLY A 407 22.28 -17.50 -2.38
N ARG A 408 21.65 -16.52 -3.01
CA ARG A 408 22.26 -15.25 -3.43
C ARG A 408 21.31 -14.06 -3.24
N ALA A 409 21.88 -12.88 -3.09
CA ALA A 409 21.14 -11.62 -3.16
C ALA A 409 20.92 -11.23 -4.62
N VAL A 410 19.71 -10.77 -4.94
CA VAL A 410 19.32 -10.36 -6.30
C VAL A 410 18.58 -9.02 -6.25
N PRO A 411 18.57 -8.26 -7.35
CA PRO A 411 17.72 -7.07 -7.46
C PRO A 411 16.25 -7.47 -7.35
N LEU A 412 15.55 -6.89 -6.38
CA LEU A 412 14.13 -7.07 -6.15
C LEU A 412 13.43 -5.73 -6.22
N TYR A 413 12.19 -5.72 -6.67
CA TYR A 413 11.35 -4.54 -6.87
C TYR A 413 10.25 -4.50 -5.84
N ASP A 414 9.85 -3.30 -5.43
CA ASP A 414 8.61 -3.05 -4.72
C ASP A 414 7.92 -1.81 -5.29
N ILE A 415 6.62 -1.73 -5.08
CA ILE A 415 5.81 -0.59 -5.48
C ILE A 415 4.94 -0.15 -4.31
N THR A 416 4.62 1.13 -4.24
CA THR A 416 3.57 1.63 -3.36
C THR A 416 2.28 1.81 -4.16
N THR A 417 1.17 1.35 -3.62
CA THR A 417 -0.16 1.51 -4.24
C THR A 417 -1.15 2.13 -3.27
N GLY A 418 -2.24 2.68 -3.80
CA GLY A 418 -3.30 3.26 -2.98
C GLY A 418 -4.04 2.24 -2.09
N THR A 419 -4.05 0.95 -2.46
CA THR A 419 -4.71 -0.15 -1.73
C THR A 419 -3.79 -0.82 -0.70
N GLY A 420 -2.47 -0.60 -0.76
CA GLY A 420 -1.51 -1.27 0.12
C GLY A 420 -1.20 -2.72 -0.29
N ASP A 421 -1.67 -3.15 -1.45
CA ASP A 421 -1.40 -4.44 -2.07
C ASP A 421 -1.52 -4.37 -3.60
N PHE A 422 -1.11 -5.42 -4.28
CA PHE A 422 -1.23 -5.61 -5.73
C PHE A 422 -1.30 -7.10 -6.08
N ILE A 423 -1.62 -7.44 -7.33
CA ILE A 423 -1.70 -8.83 -7.76
C ILE A 423 -0.41 -9.20 -8.50
N ALA A 424 0.40 -10.05 -7.88
CA ALA A 424 1.71 -10.51 -8.37
C ALA A 424 1.63 -11.97 -8.82
N ASN A 425 1.90 -12.28 -10.09
CA ASN A 425 1.78 -13.62 -10.67
C ASN A 425 0.47 -14.34 -10.29
N GLY A 426 -0.62 -13.57 -10.18
CA GLY A 426 -1.95 -14.08 -9.84
C GLY A 426 -2.25 -14.21 -8.35
N VAL A 427 -1.36 -13.81 -7.44
CA VAL A 427 -1.60 -13.81 -5.98
C VAL A 427 -1.57 -12.40 -5.39
N VAL A 428 -2.30 -12.19 -4.30
CA VAL A 428 -2.33 -10.91 -3.59
C VAL A 428 -1.03 -10.73 -2.80
N SER A 429 -0.28 -9.71 -3.18
CA SER A 429 1.05 -9.35 -2.69
C SER A 429 0.99 -8.03 -1.93
N HIS A 430 1.60 -7.98 -0.76
CA HIS A 430 1.63 -6.78 0.08
C HIS A 430 2.65 -5.77 -0.44
N ASN A 431 2.34 -4.47 -0.28
CA ASN A 431 3.31 -3.39 -0.43
C ASN A 431 3.31 -2.46 0.79
N CYS A 432 4.29 -1.56 0.90
CA CYS A 432 4.39 -0.64 2.03
C CYS A 432 3.63 0.67 1.74
N PHE A 433 2.88 1.20 2.76
CA PHE A 433 2.02 2.39 2.62
C PHE A 433 2.32 3.51 3.63
N ALA A 434 3.28 3.34 4.60
CA ALA A 434 3.44 4.25 5.75
C ALA A 434 4.21 5.56 5.46
N ARG A 435 4.44 5.96 4.21
CA ARG A 435 5.57 6.79 3.83
C ARG A 435 5.31 8.11 3.09
N PRO A 436 4.07 8.67 3.03
CA PRO A 436 3.82 9.93 2.30
C PRO A 436 4.60 11.14 2.84
N THR A 437 5.06 11.10 4.09
CA THR A 437 5.77 12.24 4.72
C THR A 437 7.17 12.49 4.13
N HIS A 438 7.76 11.52 3.42
CA HIS A 438 9.06 11.68 2.74
C HIS A 438 8.95 12.31 1.36
N LYS A 439 7.76 12.30 0.73
CA LYS A 439 7.53 12.96 -0.58
C LYS A 439 7.82 14.45 -0.58
N TYR A 440 7.66 15.13 0.55
CA TYR A 440 8.01 16.56 0.67
C TYR A 440 9.52 16.85 0.60
N LEU A 441 10.34 15.81 0.60
CA LEU A 441 11.80 15.90 0.53
C LEU A 441 12.35 15.31 -0.78
N ASP A 442 11.47 15.04 -1.77
CA ASP A 442 11.77 14.27 -2.99
C ASP A 442 12.38 12.90 -2.71
N PHE A 443 12.23 12.41 -1.48
CA PHE A 443 12.52 11.04 -1.15
C PHE A 443 11.34 10.14 -1.53
N ASN A 444 11.68 8.97 -1.98
CA ASN A 444 10.73 7.91 -2.20
C ASN A 444 10.04 7.55 -0.88
N ALA A 445 8.70 7.62 -0.86
CA ALA A 445 7.91 7.24 0.31
C ALA A 445 8.06 5.76 0.70
N GLY A 446 8.67 4.96 -0.15
CA GLY A 446 8.96 3.54 0.06
C GLY A 446 10.20 3.31 0.93
N ARG A 447 11.33 3.04 0.29
CA ARG A 447 12.62 2.68 0.91
C ARG A 447 13.19 3.79 1.80
N ASP A 448 13.00 5.04 1.37
CA ASP A 448 13.73 6.16 1.94
C ASP A 448 13.22 6.56 3.33
N PHE A 449 11.97 6.24 3.67
CA PHE A 449 11.44 6.51 5.02
C PHE A 449 12.25 5.83 6.14
N GLU A 450 12.85 4.68 5.87
CA GLU A 450 13.63 3.91 6.83
C GLU A 450 15.13 4.00 6.63
N ARG A 451 15.55 4.32 5.41
CA ARG A 451 16.95 4.30 5.00
C ARG A 451 17.52 5.69 4.67
N GLU A 452 16.66 6.67 4.49
CA GLU A 452 17.02 8.06 4.25
C GLU A 452 16.59 8.88 5.47
N ILE A 453 17.37 8.84 6.52
CA ILE A 453 17.05 9.53 7.77
C ILE A 453 17.58 10.95 7.72
N VAL A 454 16.72 11.93 7.79
CA VAL A 454 17.15 13.34 7.84
C VAL A 454 17.47 13.71 9.27
N VAL A 455 18.69 14.19 9.48
CA VAL A 455 19.25 14.61 10.76
C VAL A 455 19.47 16.13 10.72
N LYS A 456 18.77 16.87 11.55
CA LYS A 456 18.90 18.32 11.64
C LYS A 456 20.08 18.67 12.58
N VAL A 457 21.31 18.62 12.04
CA VAL A 457 22.54 18.74 12.84
C VAL A 457 22.68 20.06 13.59
N ASN A 458 22.00 21.12 13.13
CA ASN A 458 21.98 22.44 13.78
C ASN A 458 20.76 22.63 14.70
N ALA A 459 20.06 21.58 15.08
CA ALA A 459 18.86 21.68 15.93
C ALA A 459 19.13 22.38 17.28
N PRO A 460 20.22 22.11 18.01
CA PRO A 460 20.52 22.82 19.27
C PRO A 460 20.75 24.31 19.08
N GLU A 461 21.51 24.70 18.06
CA GLU A 461 21.83 26.11 17.78
C GLU A 461 20.58 26.90 17.38
N LEU A 462 19.76 26.30 16.50
CA LEU A 462 18.49 26.89 16.09
C LEU A 462 17.55 27.07 17.27
N LEU A 463 17.48 26.08 18.13
CA LEU A 463 16.60 26.15 19.30
C LEU A 463 17.02 27.29 20.21
N ARG A 464 18.31 27.44 20.52
CA ARG A 464 18.82 28.60 21.28
C ARG A 464 18.41 29.92 20.63
N ALA A 465 18.59 30.05 19.32
CA ALA A 465 18.23 31.26 18.59
C ALA A 465 16.72 31.52 18.58
N GLU A 466 15.90 30.49 18.44
CA GLU A 466 14.43 30.61 18.41
C GLU A 466 13.85 30.93 19.80
N LEU A 467 14.36 30.33 20.85
CA LEU A 467 13.95 30.61 22.24
C LEU A 467 14.42 31.98 22.73
N ALA A 468 15.51 32.53 22.16
CA ALA A 468 16.01 33.87 22.47
C ALA A 468 15.24 35.00 21.78
N ARG A 469 14.32 34.71 20.87
CA ARG A 469 13.53 35.74 20.15
C ARG A 469 12.68 36.56 21.12
N PRO A 470 12.62 37.89 21.00
CA PRO A 470 11.80 38.73 21.91
C PRO A 470 10.30 38.40 21.89
N LYS A 471 9.80 37.80 20.80
CA LYS A 471 8.39 37.39 20.66
C LYS A 471 8.09 36.02 21.25
N TRP A 472 9.12 35.28 21.71
CA TRP A 472 8.90 33.97 22.31
C TRP A 472 8.34 34.11 23.74
N THR A 473 7.17 33.51 23.97
CA THR A 473 6.42 33.64 25.22
C THR A 473 6.67 32.50 26.20
N ARG A 474 7.70 31.68 26.00
CA ARG A 474 8.05 30.50 26.80
C ARG A 474 6.91 29.50 26.91
N GLU A 475 6.20 29.29 25.80
CA GLU A 475 5.16 28.25 25.76
C GLU A 475 5.79 26.87 25.91
N HIS A 476 4.97 25.92 26.42
CA HIS A 476 5.40 24.52 26.59
C HIS A 476 5.74 23.86 25.26
N VAL A 477 6.91 23.22 25.21
CA VAL A 477 7.41 22.49 24.02
C VAL A 477 7.43 20.99 24.31
N ALA A 478 6.75 20.20 23.47
CA ALA A 478 6.70 18.75 23.57
C ALA A 478 7.65 18.06 22.58
N LEU A 479 8.43 17.10 23.05
CA LEU A 479 9.36 16.29 22.25
C LEU A 479 8.87 14.84 22.18
N GLY A 480 9.13 14.16 21.05
CA GLY A 480 8.78 12.74 20.89
C GLY A 480 7.33 12.46 20.47
N THR A 481 6.62 13.48 20.01
CA THR A 481 5.20 13.36 19.62
C THR A 481 4.99 12.82 18.21
N ASN A 482 5.99 12.89 17.34
CA ASN A 482 5.93 12.42 15.96
C ASN A 482 6.99 11.34 15.68
N THR A 483 8.27 11.66 15.92
CA THR A 483 9.39 10.71 15.83
C THR A 483 10.03 10.61 17.21
N ASP A 484 10.53 9.42 17.56
CA ASP A 484 11.21 9.24 18.86
C ASP A 484 12.54 10.01 18.85
N PRO A 485 12.76 10.98 19.77
CA PRO A 485 13.99 11.74 19.82
C PRO A 485 15.18 10.92 20.31
N TYR A 486 14.94 9.78 20.96
CA TYR A 486 15.94 8.84 21.44
C TYR A 486 15.97 7.53 20.65
N GLN A 487 15.65 7.58 19.33
CA GLN A 487 15.90 6.46 18.46
C GLN A 487 17.40 6.13 18.44
N TRP A 488 17.79 4.91 18.06
CA TRP A 488 19.17 4.43 18.22
C TRP A 488 20.25 5.36 17.67
N VAL A 489 19.97 6.08 16.57
CA VAL A 489 20.92 7.01 15.95
C VAL A 489 21.26 8.20 16.84
N GLU A 490 20.41 8.55 17.81
CA GLU A 490 20.71 9.58 18.81
C GLU A 490 21.93 9.22 19.67
N GLY A 491 22.23 7.92 19.82
CA GLY A 491 23.47 7.47 20.46
C GLY A 491 24.71 8.00 19.73
N ARG A 492 24.64 8.22 18.41
CA ARG A 492 25.71 8.72 17.57
C ARG A 492 25.73 10.26 17.44
N TYR A 493 24.59 10.83 17.04
CA TYR A 493 24.53 12.27 16.76
C TYR A 493 24.51 13.14 18.01
N LYS A 494 24.01 12.63 19.12
CA LYS A 494 23.96 13.33 20.41
C LYS A 494 23.36 14.75 20.32
N LEU A 495 22.27 14.89 19.56
CA LEU A 495 21.59 16.16 19.41
C LEU A 495 20.79 16.55 20.68
N MET A 496 20.27 15.55 21.37
CA MET A 496 19.45 15.78 22.55
C MET A 496 20.16 16.50 23.71
N PRO A 497 21.45 16.24 24.04
CA PRO A 497 22.16 17.03 25.04
C PRO A 497 22.13 18.53 24.72
N GLY A 498 22.48 18.93 23.50
CA GLY A 498 22.48 20.34 23.11
C GLY A 498 21.08 20.97 23.05
N ILE A 499 20.02 20.16 22.76
CA ILE A 499 18.63 20.59 22.86
C ILE A 499 18.25 20.84 24.31
N TRP A 500 18.63 19.95 25.24
CA TRP A 500 18.39 20.14 26.67
C TRP A 500 19.14 21.34 27.26
N GLU A 501 20.38 21.57 26.84
CA GLU A 501 21.12 22.77 27.19
C GLU A 501 20.37 24.04 26.77
N ALA A 502 19.85 24.09 25.55
CA ALA A 502 19.08 25.22 25.05
C ALA A 502 17.78 25.45 25.88
N MET A 503 17.08 24.37 26.23
CA MET A 503 15.88 24.43 27.06
C MET A 503 16.18 24.91 28.49
N ARG A 504 17.26 24.40 29.09
CA ARG A 504 17.77 24.79 30.39
C ARG A 504 18.11 26.28 30.44
N ASP A 505 18.91 26.74 29.48
CA ASP A 505 19.42 28.11 29.45
C ASP A 505 18.29 29.14 29.24
N ALA A 506 17.28 28.76 28.43
CA ALA A 506 16.06 29.56 28.24
C ALA A 506 15.05 29.45 29.36
N ALA A 507 15.26 28.54 30.35
CA ALA A 507 14.27 28.15 31.36
C ALA A 507 12.88 27.92 30.68
N ASN A 508 12.83 27.17 29.59
CA ASN A 508 11.60 26.95 28.82
C ASN A 508 10.86 25.71 29.30
N PRO A 509 9.57 25.79 29.62
CA PRO A 509 8.77 24.60 29.98
C PRO A 509 8.78 23.57 28.85
N CYS A 510 9.05 22.30 29.18
CA CYS A 510 9.09 21.26 28.20
C CYS A 510 8.77 19.85 28.71
N SER A 511 8.48 18.96 27.79
CA SER A 511 8.29 17.54 28.08
C SER A 511 8.86 16.63 27.01
N VAL A 512 9.18 15.40 27.42
CA VAL A 512 9.65 14.37 26.48
C VAL A 512 8.86 13.08 26.62
N LEU A 513 8.51 12.51 25.47
CA LEU A 513 7.94 11.17 25.34
C LEU A 513 8.90 10.30 24.52
N THR A 514 9.26 9.13 25.03
CA THR A 514 10.12 8.18 24.32
C THR A 514 9.79 6.73 24.69
N LYS A 515 10.29 5.80 23.91
CA LYS A 515 10.31 4.36 24.19
C LYS A 515 11.71 3.88 24.62
N SER A 516 12.68 4.78 24.66
CA SER A 516 14.10 4.44 24.83
C SER A 516 14.64 4.83 26.20
N PRO A 517 15.23 3.89 26.95
CA PRO A 517 16.00 4.20 28.17
C PRO A 517 17.24 5.08 27.92
N LEU A 518 17.62 5.30 26.66
CA LEU A 518 18.77 6.17 26.29
C LEU A 518 18.62 7.59 26.85
N LEU A 519 17.39 8.04 27.14
CA LEU A 519 17.17 9.36 27.76
C LEU A 519 17.91 9.51 29.11
N LEU A 520 18.20 8.44 29.82
CA LEU A 520 18.96 8.48 31.09
C LEU A 520 20.38 9.01 30.92
N ARG A 521 20.95 8.98 29.71
CA ARG A 521 22.24 9.61 29.39
C ARG A 521 22.22 11.10 29.75
N ASP A 522 21.08 11.74 29.50
CA ASP A 522 20.92 13.19 29.60
C ASP A 522 20.23 13.62 30.93
N LEU A 523 20.10 12.68 31.85
CA LEU A 523 19.46 12.89 33.15
C LEU A 523 20.03 14.10 33.94
N PRO A 524 21.35 14.37 33.99
CA PRO A 524 21.87 15.55 34.65
C PRO A 524 21.27 16.87 34.13
N LEU A 525 21.17 17.01 32.82
CA LEU A 525 20.58 18.20 32.17
C LEU A 525 19.08 18.31 32.44
N MET A 526 18.37 17.19 32.45
CA MET A 526 16.93 17.16 32.79
C MET A 526 16.67 17.61 34.22
N LYS A 527 17.56 17.27 35.17
CA LYS A 527 17.50 17.76 36.56
C LYS A 527 17.67 19.27 36.62
N GLU A 528 18.70 19.80 35.94
CA GLU A 528 18.93 21.24 35.88
C GLU A 528 17.75 22.01 35.26
N ILE A 529 17.05 21.43 34.28
CA ILE A 529 15.83 22.02 33.72
C ILE A 529 14.71 22.01 34.74
N ALA A 530 14.48 20.85 35.41
CA ALA A 530 13.40 20.70 36.39
C ALA A 530 13.55 21.63 37.59
N GLU A 531 14.77 22.02 37.95
CA GLU A 531 15.07 23.03 38.98
C GLU A 531 14.70 24.46 38.55
N ARG A 532 14.68 24.74 37.26
CA ARG A 532 14.49 26.09 36.70
C ARG A 532 13.10 26.34 36.13
N THR A 533 12.43 25.32 35.68
CA THR A 533 11.14 25.42 34.98
C THR A 533 10.36 24.12 35.06
N GLU A 534 9.11 24.13 34.57
CA GLU A 534 8.30 22.90 34.44
C GLU A 534 8.92 21.93 33.45
N PHE A 535 9.30 20.75 33.95
CA PHE A 535 9.79 19.64 33.14
C PHE A 535 9.08 18.34 33.51
N SER A 536 8.76 17.54 32.48
CA SER A 536 8.26 16.18 32.68
C SER A 536 8.76 15.21 31.61
N ALA A 537 8.96 13.98 32.05
CA ALA A 537 9.28 12.88 31.13
C ALA A 537 8.15 11.86 31.12
N ALA A 538 8.01 11.12 30.02
CA ALA A 538 7.11 9.98 29.95
C ALA A 538 7.74 8.87 29.10
N LEU A 539 7.54 7.62 29.53
CA LEU A 539 7.90 6.46 28.72
C LEU A 539 6.64 5.70 28.31
N SER A 540 6.63 5.31 27.01
CA SER A 540 5.54 4.51 26.48
C SER A 540 5.78 3.03 26.78
N VAL A 541 4.83 2.40 27.51
CA VAL A 541 4.83 0.98 27.89
C VAL A 541 3.46 0.39 27.57
N PRO A 542 3.17 0.05 26.32
CA PRO A 542 1.83 -0.41 25.93
C PRO A 542 1.51 -1.83 26.37
N THR A 543 2.50 -2.67 26.65
CA THR A 543 2.32 -4.07 27.07
C THR A 543 3.56 -4.59 27.80
N LEU A 544 3.36 -5.56 28.68
CA LEU A 544 4.43 -6.36 29.31
C LEU A 544 4.53 -7.76 28.70
N ASP A 545 3.52 -8.16 27.92
CA ASP A 545 3.54 -9.41 27.18
C ASP A 545 4.60 -9.37 26.09
N GLU A 546 5.56 -10.27 26.15
CA GLU A 546 6.70 -10.31 25.24
C GLU A 546 6.27 -10.58 23.81
N ARG A 547 5.26 -11.42 23.60
CA ARG A 547 4.73 -11.76 22.28
C ARG A 547 4.01 -10.57 21.66
N ALA A 548 3.17 -9.88 22.43
CA ALA A 548 2.47 -8.67 21.99
C ALA A 548 3.47 -7.54 21.71
N TRP A 549 4.47 -7.33 22.60
CA TRP A 549 5.51 -6.33 22.40
C TRP A 549 6.30 -6.57 21.12
N ARG A 550 6.81 -7.80 20.90
CA ARG A 550 7.58 -8.12 19.70
C ARG A 550 6.74 -8.05 18.43
N ALA A 551 5.44 -8.32 18.52
CA ALA A 551 4.53 -8.22 17.37
C ALA A 551 4.17 -6.78 17.01
N THR A 552 4.12 -5.87 18.00
CA THR A 552 3.69 -4.47 17.80
C THR A 552 4.86 -3.49 17.70
N GLU A 553 5.97 -3.74 18.42
CA GLU A 553 7.11 -2.84 18.57
C GLU A 553 8.47 -3.56 18.47
N PRO A 554 8.79 -4.30 17.39
CA PRO A 554 9.92 -5.26 17.32
C PRO A 554 11.30 -4.66 17.54
N HIS A 555 11.50 -3.38 17.22
CA HIS A 555 12.81 -2.70 17.31
C HIS A 555 12.93 -1.72 18.48
N THR A 556 12.00 -1.81 19.42
CA THR A 556 12.04 -0.95 20.62
C THR A 556 12.67 -1.66 21.82
N PRO A 557 13.28 -0.94 22.76
CA PRO A 557 13.79 -1.53 23.99
C PRO A 557 12.71 -2.26 24.80
N ASN A 558 13.14 -3.24 25.60
CA ASN A 558 12.25 -4.06 26.42
C ASN A 558 11.35 -3.19 27.34
N PRO A 559 10.05 -3.48 27.48
CA PRO A 559 9.14 -2.75 28.34
C PRO A 559 9.57 -2.64 29.82
N LYS A 560 10.22 -3.69 30.36
CA LYS A 560 10.77 -3.67 31.73
C LYS A 560 11.90 -2.64 31.88
N ALA A 561 12.82 -2.57 30.90
CA ALA A 561 13.89 -1.58 30.91
C ALA A 561 13.35 -0.14 30.83
N ARG A 562 12.18 0.06 30.18
CA ARG A 562 11.50 1.36 30.18
C ARG A 562 10.94 1.72 31.57
N LEU A 563 10.37 0.76 32.30
CA LEU A 563 9.91 0.96 33.67
C LEU A 563 11.07 1.22 34.64
N GLU A 564 12.20 0.54 34.46
CA GLU A 564 13.42 0.83 35.20
C GLU A 564 13.91 2.26 34.98
N ALA A 565 13.81 2.74 33.71
CA ALA A 565 14.12 4.14 33.43
C ALA A 565 13.13 5.13 34.07
N VAL A 566 11.85 4.80 34.17
CA VAL A 566 10.87 5.58 34.95
C VAL A 566 11.30 5.68 36.41
N ALA A 567 11.68 4.56 37.03
CA ALA A 567 12.12 4.53 38.41
C ALA A 567 13.37 5.39 38.63
N GLU A 568 14.33 5.38 37.74
CA GLU A 568 15.55 6.19 37.83
C GLU A 568 15.26 7.70 37.71
N LEU A 569 14.44 8.07 36.72
CA LEU A 569 13.99 9.45 36.54
C LEU A 569 13.26 9.97 37.79
N THR A 570 12.33 9.17 38.31
CA THR A 570 11.56 9.54 39.54
C THR A 570 12.44 9.67 40.76
N ARG A 571 13.35 8.70 41.00
CA ARG A 571 14.34 8.79 42.10
C ARG A 571 15.22 10.04 42.00
N SER A 572 15.43 10.50 40.78
CA SER A 572 16.20 11.72 40.50
C SER A 572 15.38 13.01 40.58
N GLY A 573 14.14 12.96 41.08
CA GLY A 573 13.27 14.12 41.27
C GLY A 573 12.56 14.61 40.01
N ILE A 574 12.67 13.87 38.87
CA ILE A 574 11.96 14.21 37.63
C ILE A 574 10.52 13.70 37.69
N ARG A 575 9.56 14.59 37.44
CA ARG A 575 8.16 14.20 37.28
C ARG A 575 7.99 13.31 36.08
N THR A 576 7.83 12.00 36.30
CA THR A 576 7.83 11.01 35.22
C THR A 576 6.49 10.29 35.17
N GLY A 577 5.96 10.09 33.96
CA GLY A 577 4.74 9.33 33.68
C GLY A 577 4.98 8.07 32.84
N VAL A 578 3.98 7.19 32.88
CA VAL A 578 3.90 6.04 31.99
C VAL A 578 2.73 6.21 31.04
N LEU A 579 2.96 6.05 29.73
CA LEU A 579 1.90 6.01 28.73
C LEU A 579 1.64 4.57 28.29
N ILE A 580 0.44 4.05 28.57
CA ILE A 580 -0.05 2.81 27.96
C ILE A 580 -0.64 3.21 26.60
N ALA A 581 0.23 3.36 25.62
CA ALA A 581 -0.12 3.93 24.32
C ALA A 581 0.56 3.18 23.17
N PRO A 582 -0.25 2.65 22.22
CA PRO A 582 -1.71 2.65 22.21
C PRO A 582 -2.33 1.54 23.05
N LEU A 583 -3.50 1.82 23.67
CA LEU A 583 -4.39 0.77 24.16
C LEU A 583 -5.20 0.21 22.99
N MET A 584 -5.12 -1.09 22.83
CA MET A 584 -5.69 -1.84 21.69
C MET A 584 -6.71 -2.86 22.22
N PRO A 585 -8.03 -2.62 22.01
CA PRO A 585 -9.10 -3.49 22.53
C PRO A 585 -8.95 -4.97 22.18
N GLY A 586 -8.83 -5.84 23.20
CA GLY A 586 -8.63 -7.28 23.04
C GLY A 586 -7.19 -7.74 22.78
N ILE A 587 -6.22 -6.81 22.76
CA ILE A 587 -4.80 -7.11 22.53
C ILE A 587 -3.98 -6.86 23.78
N ASN A 588 -4.05 -5.64 24.32
CA ASN A 588 -3.30 -5.23 25.50
C ASN A 588 -4.17 -4.51 26.56
N ASP A 589 -5.49 -4.66 26.46
CA ASP A 589 -6.47 -4.06 27.37
C ASP A 589 -7.09 -5.07 28.36
N ALA A 590 -6.45 -6.24 28.51
CA ALA A 590 -6.85 -7.18 29.56
C ALA A 590 -6.65 -6.51 30.95
N PRO A 591 -7.69 -6.51 31.81
CA PRO A 591 -7.60 -5.82 33.09
C PRO A 591 -6.40 -6.21 33.95
N GLU A 592 -6.05 -7.51 33.97
CA GLU A 592 -4.91 -8.04 34.74
C GLU A 592 -3.57 -7.53 34.17
N GLN A 593 -3.46 -7.40 32.84
CA GLN A 593 -2.26 -6.90 32.20
C GLN A 593 -2.08 -5.40 32.45
N VAL A 594 -3.16 -4.64 32.34
CA VAL A 594 -3.14 -3.19 32.63
C VAL A 594 -2.87 -2.97 34.12
N ALA A 595 -3.51 -3.73 35.02
CA ALA A 595 -3.25 -3.68 36.45
C ALA A 595 -1.77 -3.96 36.78
N LYS A 596 -1.14 -4.92 36.11
CA LYS A 596 0.29 -5.20 36.33
C LYS A 596 1.21 -4.06 35.84
N ILE A 597 0.85 -3.38 34.73
CA ILE A 597 1.57 -2.17 34.31
C ILE A 597 1.39 -1.06 35.34
N LEU A 598 0.18 -0.88 35.86
CA LEU A 598 -0.12 0.14 36.92
C LEU A 598 0.65 -0.13 38.20
N GLU A 599 0.70 -1.39 38.65
CA GLU A 599 1.47 -1.83 39.80
C GLU A 599 2.96 -1.48 39.63
N LEU A 600 3.58 -1.94 38.52
CA LEU A 600 4.99 -1.70 38.26
C LEU A 600 5.30 -0.21 38.01
N ALA A 601 4.38 0.54 37.41
CA ALA A 601 4.52 1.98 37.27
C ALA A 601 4.45 2.70 38.67
N SER A 602 3.59 2.22 39.57
CA SER A 602 3.52 2.71 40.96
C SER A 602 4.79 2.36 41.72
N GLU A 603 5.30 1.14 41.65
CA GLU A 603 6.57 0.72 42.24
C GLU A 603 7.75 1.55 41.69
N ALA A 604 7.72 1.91 40.41
CA ALA A 604 8.68 2.82 39.79
C ALA A 604 8.50 4.28 40.22
N GLY A 605 7.47 4.61 41.00
CA GLY A 605 7.17 5.95 41.47
C GLY A 605 6.60 6.88 40.39
N ALA A 606 5.95 6.36 39.35
CA ALA A 606 5.39 7.17 38.28
C ALA A 606 4.36 8.17 38.85
N ALA A 607 4.50 9.44 38.50
CA ALA A 607 3.62 10.52 38.91
C ALA A 607 2.20 10.43 38.33
N TYR A 608 2.08 9.77 37.17
CA TYR A 608 0.82 9.50 36.48
C TYR A 608 0.97 8.35 35.51
N VAL A 609 -0.15 7.67 35.24
CA VAL A 609 -0.28 6.73 34.14
C VAL A 609 -1.43 7.20 33.26
N THR A 610 -1.23 7.21 31.94
CA THR A 610 -2.25 7.64 30.99
C THR A 610 -2.41 6.57 29.92
N GLY A 611 -3.66 6.18 29.64
CA GLY A 611 -4.02 5.31 28.54
C GLY A 611 -4.46 6.12 27.33
N ILE A 612 -3.89 5.83 26.18
CA ILE A 612 -4.31 6.43 24.90
C ILE A 612 -4.88 5.33 24.02
N ALA A 613 -6.20 5.39 23.77
CA ALA A 613 -6.85 4.45 22.85
C ALA A 613 -6.22 4.55 21.47
N LEU A 614 -6.09 3.40 20.80
CA LEU A 614 -5.56 3.32 19.45
C LEU A 614 -6.30 4.28 18.52
N HIS A 615 -5.54 5.02 17.72
CA HIS A 615 -6.03 5.96 16.74
C HIS A 615 -5.65 5.46 15.34
N LEU A 616 -6.66 5.13 14.54
CA LEU A 616 -6.48 4.56 13.18
C LEU A 616 -6.88 5.58 12.13
N ARG A 617 -5.96 6.47 11.73
CA ARG A 617 -6.13 7.33 10.55
C ARG A 617 -6.23 6.47 9.29
N ALA A 618 -6.81 7.03 8.22
CA ALA A 618 -7.02 6.31 6.96
C ALA A 618 -5.74 5.60 6.47
N ASP A 619 -4.61 6.30 6.57
CA ASP A 619 -3.30 5.82 6.12
C ASP A 619 -2.73 4.63 6.93
N VAL A 620 -3.16 4.46 8.19
CA VAL A 620 -2.71 3.37 9.08
C VAL A 620 -3.78 2.33 9.37
N LYS A 621 -5.05 2.64 9.07
CA LYS A 621 -6.19 1.76 9.38
C LYS A 621 -6.06 0.42 8.63
N GLY A 622 -5.76 0.46 7.36
CA GLY A 622 -5.56 -0.74 6.54
C GLY A 622 -4.51 -1.68 7.13
N LEU A 623 -3.34 -1.13 7.52
CA LEU A 623 -2.22 -1.90 8.09
C LEU A 623 -2.55 -2.52 9.43
N PHE A 624 -3.19 -1.76 10.28
CA PHE A 624 -3.55 -2.30 11.59
C PHE A 624 -4.54 -3.46 11.43
N PHE A 625 -5.47 -3.37 10.46
CA PHE A 625 -6.35 -4.48 10.13
C PHE A 625 -5.61 -5.67 9.51
N ASP A 626 -4.56 -5.43 8.71
CA ASP A 626 -3.70 -6.49 8.19
C ASP A 626 -2.90 -7.15 9.34
N TRP A 627 -2.36 -6.32 10.24
CA TRP A 627 -1.72 -6.82 11.47
C TRP A 627 -2.70 -7.65 12.32
N LEU A 628 -3.95 -7.20 12.51
CA LEU A 628 -4.98 -7.96 13.22
C LEU A 628 -5.26 -9.32 12.57
N ARG A 629 -5.43 -9.35 11.24
CA ARG A 629 -5.67 -10.61 10.52
C ARG A 629 -4.54 -11.61 10.70
N ASN A 630 -3.33 -11.13 10.86
CA ASN A 630 -2.15 -11.98 11.01
C ASN A 630 -1.92 -12.45 12.44
N HIS A 631 -2.20 -11.61 13.42
CA HIS A 631 -1.85 -11.86 14.81
C HIS A 631 -3.08 -12.14 15.70
N ARG A 632 -4.23 -11.56 15.34
CA ARG A 632 -5.48 -11.67 16.10
C ARG A 632 -6.70 -11.64 15.17
N PRO A 633 -6.85 -12.65 14.30
CA PRO A 633 -7.97 -12.74 13.36
C PRO A 633 -9.34 -12.72 14.06
N ASP A 634 -9.39 -13.20 15.28
CA ASP A 634 -10.56 -13.18 16.17
C ASP A 634 -11.08 -11.75 16.46
N LEU A 635 -10.22 -10.74 16.38
CA LEU A 635 -10.56 -9.35 16.68
C LEU A 635 -10.94 -8.50 15.46
N VAL A 636 -10.77 -9.00 14.27
CA VAL A 636 -11.00 -8.23 13.03
C VAL A 636 -12.40 -7.63 12.97
N ASP A 637 -13.43 -8.41 13.26
CA ASP A 637 -14.82 -7.93 13.23
C ASP A 637 -15.13 -6.93 14.35
N ARG A 638 -14.53 -7.13 15.54
CA ARG A 638 -14.61 -6.17 16.64
C ARG A 638 -14.02 -4.82 16.25
N TYR A 639 -12.83 -4.81 15.66
CA TYR A 639 -12.16 -3.57 15.24
C TYR A 639 -12.87 -2.90 14.06
N ARG A 640 -13.46 -3.67 13.16
CA ARG A 640 -14.28 -3.14 12.06
C ARG A 640 -15.47 -2.34 12.62
N LYS A 641 -16.16 -2.86 13.62
CA LYS A 641 -17.25 -2.16 14.31
C LYS A 641 -16.75 -0.93 15.07
N LEU A 642 -15.66 -1.07 15.84
CA LEU A 642 -15.08 0.03 16.63
C LEU A 642 -14.66 1.24 15.78
N TYR A 643 -14.06 1.01 14.61
CA TYR A 643 -13.54 2.07 13.75
C TYR A 643 -14.38 2.31 12.49
N GLN A 644 -15.64 1.89 12.49
CA GLN A 644 -16.56 2.05 11.35
C GLN A 644 -16.78 3.54 10.99
N ARG A 645 -16.91 4.41 11.97
CA ARG A 645 -17.25 5.83 11.82
C ARG A 645 -16.04 6.75 11.64
N GLY A 646 -14.82 6.25 11.64
CA GLY A 646 -13.63 7.08 11.48
C GLY A 646 -12.37 6.53 12.14
N ALA A 647 -11.44 7.44 12.42
CA ALA A 647 -10.13 7.12 12.97
C ALA A 647 -10.13 6.83 14.48
N TYR A 648 -11.17 7.20 15.19
CA TYR A 648 -11.28 7.06 16.64
C TYR A 648 -12.25 5.95 17.02
N ALA A 649 -11.92 5.21 18.07
CA ALA A 649 -12.86 4.30 18.71
C ALA A 649 -14.08 5.07 19.25
N PRO A 650 -15.28 4.45 19.36
CA PRO A 650 -16.47 5.07 19.90
C PRO A 650 -16.24 5.67 21.29
N PRO A 651 -16.99 6.73 21.68
CA PRO A 651 -16.84 7.37 22.99
C PRO A 651 -16.91 6.40 24.16
N ASP A 652 -17.83 5.44 24.11
CA ASP A 652 -18.00 4.45 25.18
C ASP A 652 -16.78 3.54 25.32
N GLU A 653 -16.20 3.08 24.21
CA GLU A 653 -14.99 2.26 24.25
C GLU A 653 -13.78 3.09 24.73
N ARG A 654 -13.65 4.33 24.30
CA ARG A 654 -12.61 5.23 24.80
C ARG A 654 -12.76 5.49 26.30
N LYS A 655 -14.00 5.63 26.78
CA LYS A 655 -14.32 5.76 28.20
C LYS A 655 -13.92 4.51 28.98
N ARG A 656 -14.32 3.32 28.49
CA ARG A 656 -13.94 2.02 29.07
C ARG A 656 -12.42 1.89 29.20
N LEU A 657 -11.68 2.16 28.12
CA LEU A 657 -10.21 2.08 28.12
C LEU A 657 -9.58 3.10 29.08
N SER A 658 -10.16 4.30 29.17
CA SER A 658 -9.71 5.31 30.13
C SER A 658 -9.97 4.90 31.58
N GLU A 659 -11.08 4.20 31.85
CA GLU A 659 -11.41 3.70 33.19
C GLU A 659 -10.48 2.57 33.63
N LEU A 660 -10.06 1.69 32.72
CA LEU A 660 -9.08 0.64 33.01
C LEU A 660 -7.76 1.19 33.56
N VAL A 661 -7.35 2.37 33.12
CA VAL A 661 -6.08 3.00 33.55
C VAL A 661 -6.24 3.85 34.79
N LYS A 662 -7.48 4.18 35.20
CA LYS A 662 -7.74 4.96 36.43
C LYS A 662 -7.50 4.19 37.72
N GLY A 663 -7.45 2.85 37.69
CA GLY A 663 -7.18 1.94 38.79
C GLY A 663 -7.87 2.29 40.13
N PRO A 664 -8.08 1.39 41.07
CA PRO A 664 -8.43 1.75 42.43
C PRO A 664 -7.20 2.38 43.08
N ASP A 665 -7.29 3.68 43.41
CA ASP A 665 -6.37 4.45 44.27
C ASP A 665 -4.85 4.28 44.09
N LEU A 666 -4.30 4.89 43.04
CA LEU A 666 -2.92 5.37 43.08
C LEU A 666 -2.93 6.62 43.99
N THR A 667 -2.32 6.47 45.16
CA THR A 667 -2.13 7.42 46.30
C THR A 667 -2.63 8.88 46.19
N PRO A 668 -2.97 9.58 47.33
CA PRO A 668 -3.52 10.95 47.35
C PRO A 668 -2.72 12.01 46.57
N ALA A 669 -1.44 11.77 46.27
CA ALA A 669 -0.60 12.60 45.41
C ALA A 669 -1.01 12.56 43.92
N GLY A 670 -1.77 11.57 43.48
CA GLY A 670 -2.23 11.42 42.08
C GLY A 670 -3.42 12.30 41.69
N ARG A 671 -4.01 13.04 42.64
CA ARG A 671 -5.19 13.90 42.36
C ARG A 671 -4.88 15.30 41.84
N MET A 672 -3.66 15.65 41.56
CA MET A 672 -3.45 16.84 40.75
C MET A 672 -3.85 16.50 39.30
N ARG A 673 -5.06 16.92 38.93
CA ARG A 673 -5.53 16.99 37.53
C ARG A 673 -4.49 17.80 36.79
N GLY A 674 -3.57 17.09 36.12
CA GLY A 674 -2.64 17.71 35.20
C GLY A 674 -3.45 18.42 34.12
N ARG A 675 -3.05 19.62 33.71
CA ARG A 675 -3.62 20.42 32.61
C ARG A 675 -3.70 19.69 31.27
N TYR A 676 -3.40 18.40 31.21
CA TYR A 676 -3.29 17.54 30.02
C TYR A 676 -4.24 16.34 30.02
N GLY A 677 -5.32 16.33 30.81
CA GLY A 677 -6.42 15.38 30.67
C GLY A 677 -7.38 15.77 29.54
N PRO A 678 -8.17 14.81 28.94
CA PRO A 678 -9.23 15.19 28.05
C PRO A 678 -10.19 16.19 28.72
N ARG A 679 -10.55 17.26 27.98
CA ARG A 679 -11.52 18.27 28.49
C ARG A 679 -12.85 17.58 28.81
N THR A 680 -13.46 17.94 29.92
CA THR A 680 -14.82 17.51 30.26
C THR A 680 -15.83 18.20 29.31
N PRO A 681 -17.03 17.61 29.07
CA PRO A 681 -18.05 18.19 28.19
C PRO A 681 -18.43 19.65 28.53
N GLU A 682 -18.33 20.06 29.78
CA GLU A 682 -18.61 21.45 30.24
C GLU A 682 -17.58 22.49 29.74
N GLN A 683 -16.44 22.06 29.21
CA GLN A 683 -15.43 22.95 28.60
C GLN A 683 -15.57 23.09 27.08
N GLU A 684 -16.46 22.32 26.46
CA GLU A 684 -16.75 22.41 25.03
C GLU A 684 -17.75 23.53 24.71
N ASP A 685 -18.61 23.95 25.67
CA ASP A 685 -19.64 24.98 25.43
C ASP A 685 -19.11 26.43 25.53
N ALA A 686 -17.88 26.64 25.87
CA ALA A 686 -17.30 28.00 26.07
C ALA A 686 -16.55 28.55 24.84
N ASN A 687 -16.68 27.97 23.65
CA ASN A 687 -15.97 28.47 22.46
C ASN A 687 -16.94 29.01 21.38
N PRO A 688 -17.06 30.34 21.17
CA PRO A 688 -18.02 30.96 20.25
C PRO A 688 -17.53 31.04 18.78
N ALA A 689 -16.78 30.09 18.29
CA ALA A 689 -16.32 30.08 16.90
C ALA A 689 -16.64 28.77 16.20
N ARG A 690 -17.95 28.50 15.99
CA ARG A 690 -18.40 27.66 14.87
C ARG A 690 -18.70 28.58 13.71
N ASN A 691 -17.75 28.73 12.81
CA ASN A 691 -18.02 29.13 11.43
C ASN A 691 -17.26 28.17 10.49
N GLU A 692 -18.05 27.56 9.65
CA GLU A 692 -17.61 26.73 8.54
C GLU A 692 -16.63 27.50 7.66
N THR A 693 -15.41 26.98 7.50
CA THR A 693 -14.49 27.45 6.48
C THR A 693 -14.09 26.29 5.58
N VAL A 694 -14.60 26.39 4.38
CA VAL A 694 -14.24 25.58 3.19
C VAL A 694 -12.73 25.61 3.01
N TRP A 695 -12.13 24.44 2.84
CA TRP A 695 -10.72 24.27 2.53
C TRP A 695 -10.42 24.79 1.12
N THR A 696 -9.65 25.86 1.01
CA THR A 696 -9.06 26.29 -0.26
C THR A 696 -7.58 25.87 -0.33
N ALA A 697 -7.13 25.60 -1.55
CA ALA A 697 -5.86 24.94 -1.88
C ALA A 697 -4.56 25.68 -1.54
N ASP A 698 -4.59 26.72 -0.71
CA ASP A 698 -3.44 27.63 -0.47
C ASP A 698 -2.72 27.40 0.87
N GLN A 699 -3.05 26.35 1.62
CA GLN A 699 -2.40 26.02 2.89
C GLN A 699 -1.21 25.03 2.79
N GLY A 700 -0.72 24.74 1.59
CA GLY A 700 0.44 23.87 1.34
C GLY A 700 1.82 24.48 1.67
N ARG A 701 1.91 25.66 2.29
CA ARG A 701 3.18 26.38 2.52
C ARG A 701 3.70 26.41 3.97
N LEU A 702 3.14 25.61 4.86
CA LEU A 702 3.51 25.67 6.30
C LEU A 702 4.06 24.34 6.86
N PHE A 703 4.88 23.60 6.06
CA PHE A 703 5.70 22.53 6.61
C PHE A 703 7.14 22.62 6.11
#